data_a28515fb88c24939a86a88e57ca1a6f2
#
_entry.id   a28515fb88c24939a86a88e57ca1a6f2
#
_cell.length_a   1.000
_cell.length_b   1.000
_cell.length_c   1.000
_cell.angle_alpha   90.00
_cell.angle_beta   90.00
_cell.angle_gamma   90.00
#
_symmetry.space_group_name_H-M   'P 1'
#
loop_
_entity.id
_entity.type
_entity.pdbx_description
1 polymer ?
#
loop_
_entity_poly.entity_id
_entity_poly.type
_entity_poly.pdbx_seq_one_letter_code
_entity_poly.pdbx_strand_id
1 'polypeptide(L)'
;MLRESKPRAARARSEPPDGKRGRARAVLDRPPPGPQGWRTTDDDEIALRRWRGSTEIVAIEALEAEHPIFGTFRARSETGGSYEVEVRGLDIFTNSCGCIDHRVNGLGTCKHVEGVLAALRRRGAKAFREAARNGSPRVEIFVDRRETPTLVIAWPASLKSQHRAARDWLRPHLGADGAPRSNPAAIKALIAAWRSAPAKIRHTIRVSRHIGPWVDRIERQRSRIDARAAFLAEEVEAGQASLNLLRHKLLPYQRDGMLHLAFCERALLADEMGLGKTVQAIAACELLARRKGIDRVLVVCPASLKAEWEEQIARFTGRTARSVFGPRQQRLAAYRDPVFFTIVNYEQILIDAEDINGILTPDVVILDEAQRIKNWHTKTARRVKALRSPYAFVLTGTPIENRIDELYSIVQYLDPELVGPLFRFNREFYRLDERGRATDYQNLAELRRRVAPVMLRRRKSDVEAELPGRTVKTYFVPMIEEQIKRYDDYRVPAARLIFQAQRRPLTQTEFDRLQMLLACMRMVCDTPAILDPTCRVSPKLEELEGILNDLFEEPDRKIIVFSEWERMLELVRELAAEMGIETAWHTGSVPQQRRRAEILRFKNDPSCRMFLSTDSGSVGLNLQVASAVVNVDLPWNPARLEQRIARSWRKNQTRSVTVVNLVCENSIEHGILHLLGQKQALAEGVLDGCGDIDALKLPSGRAAMVERMQAMLTAADATAPRIVTADEAIAEELRSRHGERVLLIEARRGADGQLRVLAVLDLDPEALAAEVKRLAERKDDAVPAVEAIDRATWFAMRRLETTGMLKLAEGSIRVLHRASELTADHAAGDQAGRASELHKEAERSLRMAKVLATGGFAEEAPMLIAKTIGCIAAAKLAALGELAAGAVTATPAQLRDLVDRGALPAQAATTLASLWPGAGAPLGSEIAELLAATDRVVAECRGVEEATVVSAINVAVGRVAVGDI
;
A
#
# COMPACT_ATOMS: atom_id res chain seq x y z
N MET A 1 51.44 -35.82 -7.72
CA MET A 1 52.26 -34.81 -8.42
C MET A 1 51.83 -33.43 -7.90
N LEU A 2 52.68 -32.91 -7.06
CA LEU A 2 52.56 -31.60 -6.39
C LEU A 2 52.86 -30.50 -7.43
N ARG A 3 52.05 -29.47 -7.49
CA ARG A 3 52.38 -28.22 -8.15
C ARG A 3 52.52 -27.11 -7.11
N GLU A 4 53.74 -26.65 -7.03
CA GLU A 4 54.25 -25.57 -6.19
C GLU A 4 53.53 -24.23 -6.48
N SER A 5 53.17 -23.54 -5.40
CA SER A 5 52.70 -22.14 -5.41
C SER A 5 53.89 -21.21 -5.29
N LYS A 6 54.08 -20.31 -6.26
CA LYS A 6 55.08 -19.22 -6.20
C LYS A 6 54.52 -18.05 -5.35
N PRO A 7 55.35 -17.41 -4.52
CA PRO A 7 54.95 -16.28 -3.70
C PRO A 7 54.87 -14.97 -4.51
N ARG A 8 53.80 -14.20 -4.28
CA ARG A 8 53.65 -12.85 -4.79
C ARG A 8 54.59 -11.88 -4.05
N ALA A 9 55.43 -11.20 -4.80
CA ALA A 9 56.34 -10.15 -4.31
C ALA A 9 55.53 -8.95 -3.75
N ALA A 10 55.82 -8.57 -2.53
CA ALA A 10 55.36 -7.37 -1.89
C ALA A 10 56.01 -6.12 -2.52
N ARG A 11 55.28 -5.26 -3.14
CA ARG A 11 55.74 -3.92 -3.55
C ARG A 11 55.83 -3.03 -2.30
N ALA A 12 57.01 -2.66 -1.92
CA ALA A 12 57.29 -1.64 -0.92
C ALA A 12 56.73 -0.29 -1.37
N ARG A 13 55.86 0.29 -0.55
CA ARG A 13 55.45 1.71 -0.66
C ARG A 13 56.52 2.56 0.03
N SER A 14 57.16 3.43 -0.75
CA SER A 14 58.00 4.50 -0.26
C SER A 14 57.16 5.55 0.46
N GLU A 15 57.41 5.80 1.73
CA GLU A 15 56.88 6.93 2.48
C GLU A 15 57.53 8.25 2.01
N PRO A 16 56.73 9.34 1.84
CA PRO A 16 57.29 10.66 1.70
C PRO A 16 57.51 11.32 3.09
N PRO A 17 58.47 12.25 3.21
CA PRO A 17 58.97 12.74 4.48
C PRO A 17 57.97 13.63 5.25
N ASP A 18 58.08 13.49 6.57
CA ASP A 18 57.39 14.28 7.59
C ASP A 18 57.51 15.80 7.37
N GLY A 19 56.37 16.46 7.32
CA GLY A 19 56.23 17.93 7.28
C GLY A 19 54.90 18.36 7.86
N LYS A 20 54.89 18.70 9.13
CA LYS A 20 53.90 19.52 9.88
C LYS A 20 52.64 20.01 9.13
N ARG A 21 51.66 19.17 8.93
CA ARG A 21 50.25 19.55 8.54
C ARG A 21 49.25 18.60 9.21
N GLY A 22 49.12 18.69 10.51
CA GLY A 22 48.33 17.69 11.17
C GLY A 22 47.47 18.12 12.34
N ARG A 23 46.63 19.17 12.22
CA ARG A 23 45.59 19.38 13.25
C ARG A 23 44.22 19.92 12.76
N ALA A 24 44.07 20.32 11.50
CA ALA A 24 42.77 20.79 10.98
C ALA A 24 42.01 19.78 10.11
N ARG A 25 42.63 18.62 9.79
CA ARG A 25 42.07 17.62 8.87
C ARG A 25 41.25 16.53 9.59
N ALA A 26 41.42 16.36 10.86
CA ALA A 26 40.92 15.19 11.63
C ALA A 26 39.41 15.27 12.00
N VAL A 27 38.74 16.40 11.80
CA VAL A 27 37.31 16.55 12.20
C VAL A 27 36.33 16.27 11.07
N LEU A 28 36.79 16.24 9.79
CA LEU A 28 35.92 16.05 8.61
C LEU A 28 36.03 14.67 7.95
N ASP A 29 36.90 13.76 8.41
CA ASP A 29 37.11 12.45 7.79
C ASP A 29 36.08 11.39 8.23
N ARG A 30 35.25 11.67 9.22
CA ARG A 30 34.18 10.76 9.61
C ARG A 30 32.82 11.29 9.16
N PRO A 31 31.97 10.42 8.61
CA PRO A 31 30.58 10.80 8.35
C PRO A 31 29.94 11.24 9.67
N PRO A 32 29.01 12.22 9.64
CA PRO A 32 28.22 12.58 10.82
C PRO A 32 27.54 11.31 11.35
N PRO A 33 27.34 11.20 12.69
CA PRO A 33 26.66 10.05 13.25
C PRO A 33 25.34 9.85 12.54
N GLY A 34 25.07 8.61 12.09
CA GLY A 34 23.84 8.30 11.36
C GLY A 34 22.63 8.59 12.24
N PRO A 35 21.52 9.08 11.64
CA PRO A 35 20.30 9.35 12.37
C PRO A 35 19.77 8.08 13.01
N GLN A 36 19.10 8.22 14.16
CA GLN A 36 18.38 7.11 14.75
C GLN A 36 17.14 6.78 13.91
N GLY A 37 17.19 5.66 13.20
CA GLY A 37 16.11 5.24 12.31
C GLY A 37 15.87 6.21 11.14
N TRP A 38 14.61 6.57 10.90
CA TRP A 38 14.21 7.50 9.83
C TRP A 38 14.04 8.95 10.29
N ARG A 39 14.25 9.21 11.58
CA ARG A 39 14.12 10.55 12.16
C ARG A 39 15.40 11.34 11.90
N THR A 40 15.35 12.25 10.94
CA THR A 40 16.41 13.18 10.62
C THR A 40 15.93 14.61 10.81
N THR A 41 16.80 15.53 11.24
CA THR A 41 16.54 16.96 11.23
C THR A 41 17.13 17.59 9.96
N ASP A 42 16.78 18.83 9.66
CA ASP A 42 17.40 19.55 8.53
C ASP A 42 18.89 19.77 8.77
N ASP A 43 19.29 19.97 10.04
CA ASP A 43 20.70 20.11 10.41
C ASP A 43 21.48 18.81 10.18
N ASP A 44 20.91 17.63 10.49
CA ASP A 44 21.54 16.34 10.18
C ASP A 44 21.75 16.17 8.68
N GLU A 45 20.74 16.51 7.89
CA GLU A 45 20.79 16.41 6.43
C GLU A 45 21.76 17.41 5.80
N ILE A 46 21.86 18.62 6.36
CA ILE A 46 22.83 19.63 5.97
C ILE A 46 24.23 19.18 6.36
N ALA A 47 24.42 18.66 7.58
CA ALA A 47 25.72 18.13 8.04
C ALA A 47 26.23 16.99 7.14
N LEU A 48 25.34 16.09 6.73
CA LEU A 48 25.66 15.03 5.78
C LEU A 48 26.10 15.61 4.41
N ARG A 49 25.44 16.63 3.90
CA ARG A 49 25.80 17.30 2.64
C ARG A 49 27.12 18.05 2.74
N ARG A 50 27.41 18.65 3.87
CA ARG A 50 28.74 19.28 4.16
C ARG A 50 29.84 18.26 4.13
N TRP A 51 29.66 17.11 4.81
CA TRP A 51 30.64 16.04 4.79
C TRP A 51 30.82 15.50 3.36
N ARG A 52 29.75 15.17 2.64
CA ARG A 52 29.82 14.72 1.24
C ARG A 52 30.42 15.76 0.31
N GLY A 53 30.17 17.03 0.55
CA GLY A 53 30.77 18.14 -0.20
C GLY A 53 32.29 18.23 -0.04
N SER A 54 32.79 17.93 1.17
CA SER A 54 34.22 17.93 1.45
C SER A 54 34.95 16.68 0.92
N THR A 55 34.27 15.55 0.79
CA THR A 55 34.83 14.24 0.43
C THR A 55 34.62 13.86 -1.03
N GLU A 56 33.45 14.13 -1.61
CA GLU A 56 33.04 13.64 -2.93
C GLU A 56 33.26 14.65 -4.08
N ILE A 57 33.53 15.95 -3.77
CA ILE A 57 33.77 16.96 -4.81
C ILE A 57 35.26 17.05 -5.10
N VAL A 58 35.64 16.64 -6.32
CA VAL A 58 37.04 16.48 -6.72
C VAL A 58 37.66 17.69 -7.43
N ALA A 59 36.82 18.48 -8.11
CA ALA A 59 37.29 19.68 -8.82
C ALA A 59 36.25 20.79 -8.77
N ILE A 60 36.75 22.05 -8.61
CA ILE A 60 35.94 23.28 -8.59
C ILE A 60 36.64 24.31 -9.45
N GLU A 61 35.95 24.76 -10.50
CA GLU A 61 36.37 25.78 -11.47
C GLU A 61 35.50 27.03 -11.31
N ALA A 62 36.11 28.23 -11.22
CA ALA A 62 35.35 29.47 -11.24
C ALA A 62 35.02 29.84 -12.70
N LEU A 63 33.76 30.11 -12.99
CA LEU A 63 33.28 30.48 -14.33
C LEU A 63 33.23 32.02 -14.53
N GLU A 64 33.28 32.79 -13.43
CA GLU A 64 33.27 34.26 -13.41
C GLU A 64 34.51 34.76 -12.67
N ALA A 65 35.54 35.19 -13.43
CA ALA A 65 36.79 35.67 -12.84
C ALA A 65 36.63 36.97 -12.02
N GLU A 66 35.69 37.84 -12.42
CA GLU A 66 35.40 39.12 -11.75
C GLU A 66 34.71 38.96 -10.39
N HIS A 67 34.15 37.76 -10.13
CA HIS A 67 33.39 37.47 -8.91
C HIS A 67 33.93 36.21 -8.18
N PRO A 68 35.10 36.34 -7.53
CA PRO A 68 35.82 35.19 -6.98
C PRO A 68 35.13 34.51 -5.80
N ILE A 69 34.13 35.13 -5.16
CA ILE A 69 33.36 34.59 -4.03
C ILE A 69 31.90 34.47 -4.41
N PHE A 70 31.21 35.57 -4.76
CA PHE A 70 29.80 35.57 -5.16
C PHE A 70 29.68 35.38 -6.68
N GLY A 71 30.19 34.27 -7.18
CA GLY A 71 30.25 33.94 -8.60
C GLY A 71 29.53 32.61 -8.91
N THR A 72 29.69 32.18 -10.15
CA THR A 72 29.25 30.87 -10.64
C THR A 72 30.47 29.94 -10.71
N PHE A 73 30.31 28.73 -10.20
CA PHE A 73 31.34 27.71 -10.12
C PHE A 73 30.87 26.42 -10.77
N ARG A 74 31.77 25.69 -11.43
CA ARG A 74 31.53 24.33 -11.89
C ARG A 74 32.12 23.36 -10.89
N ALA A 75 31.27 22.58 -10.22
CA ALA A 75 31.64 21.54 -9.26
C ALA A 75 31.54 20.16 -9.92
N ARG A 76 32.62 19.38 -9.92
CA ARG A 76 32.66 18.02 -10.45
C ARG A 76 32.80 17.02 -9.31
N SER A 77 31.92 16.03 -9.30
CA SER A 77 31.95 14.95 -8.32
C SER A 77 32.82 13.79 -8.77
N GLU A 78 33.25 12.97 -7.82
CA GLU A 78 34.04 11.75 -8.05
C GLU A 78 33.37 10.79 -9.04
N THR A 79 32.03 10.74 -9.04
CA THR A 79 31.22 9.94 -9.95
C THR A 79 31.10 10.51 -11.37
N GLY A 80 31.84 11.59 -11.71
CA GLY A 80 31.88 12.21 -13.04
C GLY A 80 30.78 13.25 -13.30
N GLY A 81 29.81 13.42 -12.40
CA GLY A 81 28.78 14.47 -12.54
C GLY A 81 29.36 15.87 -12.39
N SER A 82 29.00 16.79 -13.31
CA SER A 82 29.44 18.18 -13.32
C SER A 82 28.23 19.11 -13.24
N TYR A 83 28.22 20.03 -12.26
CA TYR A 83 27.08 20.92 -12.01
C TYR A 83 27.54 22.36 -11.78
N GLU A 84 26.75 23.31 -12.29
CA GLU A 84 26.95 24.73 -12.05
C GLU A 84 26.30 25.12 -10.72
N VAL A 85 27.11 25.80 -9.87
CA VAL A 85 26.74 26.30 -8.54
C VAL A 85 26.85 27.81 -8.55
N GLU A 86 25.79 28.50 -8.19
CA GLU A 86 25.79 29.97 -8.03
C GLU A 86 25.81 30.30 -6.53
N VAL A 87 26.85 30.98 -6.09
CA VAL A 87 27.02 31.42 -4.70
C VAL A 87 26.47 32.83 -4.54
N ARG A 88 25.51 33.00 -3.59
CA ARG A 88 24.88 34.29 -3.22
C ARG A 88 25.03 34.62 -1.77
N GLY A 89 25.07 33.60 -0.93
CA GLY A 89 25.25 33.68 0.51
C GLY A 89 26.28 32.69 0.99
N LEU A 90 27.00 33.02 2.05
CA LEU A 90 28.04 32.18 2.61
C LEU A 90 27.58 31.45 3.89
N ASP A 91 26.66 32.09 4.64
CA ASP A 91 26.10 31.60 5.89
C ASP A 91 24.57 31.45 5.81
N ILE A 92 23.97 31.69 4.63
CA ILE A 92 22.53 31.58 4.37
C ILE A 92 22.27 30.64 3.19
N PHE A 93 21.14 29.95 3.19
CA PHE A 93 20.79 28.93 2.22
C PHE A 93 20.08 29.51 0.98
N THR A 94 20.72 30.49 0.32
CA THR A 94 20.20 31.18 -0.88
C THR A 94 20.97 30.84 -2.16
N ASN A 95 21.88 29.86 -2.07
CA ASN A 95 22.69 29.42 -3.20
C ASN A 95 21.87 28.53 -4.14
N SER A 96 22.30 28.40 -5.39
CA SER A 96 21.62 27.52 -6.35
C SER A 96 22.57 26.50 -6.96
N CYS A 97 22.05 25.32 -7.27
CA CYS A 97 22.75 24.27 -8.00
C CYS A 97 21.81 23.56 -8.97
N GLY A 98 22.32 23.20 -10.15
CA GLY A 98 21.57 22.46 -11.16
C GLY A 98 21.31 20.98 -10.83
N CYS A 99 21.89 20.44 -9.73
CA CYS A 99 21.72 19.04 -9.38
C CYS A 99 20.30 18.75 -8.83
N ILE A 100 19.88 17.50 -8.98
CA ILE A 100 18.53 17.08 -8.57
C ILE A 100 18.34 17.19 -7.05
N ASP A 101 19.36 16.84 -6.25
CA ASP A 101 19.30 16.96 -4.80
C ASP A 101 18.95 18.38 -4.36
N HIS A 102 19.62 19.40 -4.91
CA HIS A 102 19.32 20.80 -4.60
C HIS A 102 17.89 21.21 -4.98
N ARG A 103 17.37 20.67 -6.09
CA ARG A 103 16.04 21.03 -6.59
C ARG A 103 14.89 20.50 -5.74
N VAL A 104 15.11 19.35 -5.07
CA VAL A 104 14.03 18.59 -4.40
C VAL A 104 14.14 18.54 -2.88
N ASN A 105 15.34 18.81 -2.31
CA ASN A 105 15.55 18.57 -0.87
C ASN A 105 14.99 19.69 0.03
N GLY A 106 14.71 20.87 -0.51
CA GLY A 106 14.18 22.03 0.22
C GLY A 106 15.09 22.58 1.33
N LEU A 107 16.36 22.19 1.36
CA LEU A 107 17.33 22.66 2.36
C LEU A 107 18.06 23.94 1.91
N GLY A 108 17.87 24.35 0.65
CA GLY A 108 18.62 25.45 0.06
C GLY A 108 20.11 25.18 -0.13
N THR A 109 20.57 23.97 0.09
CA THR A 109 21.95 23.53 -0.11
C THR A 109 22.03 22.09 -0.62
N CYS A 110 23.21 21.68 -1.11
CA CYS A 110 23.53 20.31 -1.53
C CYS A 110 25.03 20.06 -1.42
N LYS A 111 25.49 18.83 -1.64
CA LYS A 111 26.93 18.51 -1.58
C LYS A 111 27.79 19.37 -2.50
N HIS A 112 27.28 19.82 -3.67
CA HIS A 112 28.02 20.65 -4.61
C HIS A 112 28.17 22.09 -4.08
N VAL A 113 27.09 22.65 -3.52
CA VAL A 113 27.11 23.96 -2.85
C VAL A 113 28.07 23.93 -1.67
N GLU A 114 27.93 22.96 -0.78
CA GLU A 114 28.78 22.83 0.41
C GLU A 114 30.26 22.58 0.05
N GLY A 115 30.53 21.83 -1.02
CA GLY A 115 31.88 21.62 -1.55
C GLY A 115 32.51 22.91 -2.06
N VAL A 116 31.75 23.73 -2.79
CA VAL A 116 32.22 25.06 -3.26
C VAL A 116 32.47 25.98 -2.07
N LEU A 117 31.55 26.08 -1.11
CA LEU A 117 31.72 26.92 0.09
C LEU A 117 32.95 26.48 0.91
N ALA A 118 33.17 25.19 1.09
CA ALA A 118 34.36 24.65 1.77
C ALA A 118 35.66 25.00 1.03
N ALA A 119 35.66 24.97 -0.30
CA ALA A 119 36.83 25.36 -1.10
C ALA A 119 37.11 26.85 -1.04
N LEU A 120 36.09 27.69 -1.12
CA LEU A 120 36.23 29.16 -0.97
C LEU A 120 36.78 29.52 0.40
N ARG A 121 36.29 28.87 1.47
CA ARG A 121 36.81 29.10 2.84
C ARG A 121 38.28 28.69 2.96
N ARG A 122 38.72 27.59 2.31
CA ARG A 122 40.10 27.13 2.31
C ARG A 122 41.03 28.04 1.53
N ARG A 123 40.58 28.63 0.40
CA ARG A 123 41.37 29.51 -0.46
C ARG A 123 41.71 30.86 0.20
N GLY A 124 40.76 31.40 1.05
CA GLY A 124 40.99 32.69 1.67
C GLY A 124 40.05 32.96 2.84
N ALA A 125 40.37 32.44 4.03
CA ALA A 125 39.50 32.53 5.22
C ALA A 125 39.18 33.95 5.67
N LYS A 126 40.11 34.94 5.46
CA LYS A 126 39.88 36.37 5.78
C LYS A 126 38.88 36.94 4.80
N ALA A 127 39.13 36.81 3.50
CA ALA A 127 38.25 37.31 2.44
C ALA A 127 36.86 36.65 2.52
N PHE A 128 36.77 35.37 2.84
CA PHE A 128 35.50 34.66 3.06
C PHE A 128 34.69 35.25 4.20
N ARG A 129 35.31 35.53 5.37
CA ARG A 129 34.62 36.14 6.52
C ARG A 129 34.17 37.57 6.25
N GLU A 130 34.99 38.36 5.51
CA GLU A 130 34.64 39.70 5.10
C GLU A 130 33.46 39.71 4.10
N ALA A 131 33.48 38.83 3.12
CA ALA A 131 32.39 38.65 2.17
C ALA A 131 31.10 38.17 2.88
N ALA A 132 31.19 37.30 3.89
CA ALA A 132 30.04 36.85 4.67
C ALA A 132 29.32 38.00 5.39
N ARG A 133 30.11 38.99 5.91
CA ARG A 133 29.54 40.19 6.56
C ARG A 133 28.90 41.16 5.58
N ASN A 134 29.50 41.32 4.39
CA ASN A 134 29.05 42.33 3.41
C ASN A 134 27.91 41.79 2.49
N GLY A 135 27.77 40.48 2.34
CA GLY A 135 26.84 39.86 1.40
C GLY A 135 27.20 40.05 -0.07
N SER A 136 26.33 39.57 -0.97
CA SER A 136 26.48 39.81 -2.42
C SER A 136 26.34 41.27 -2.74
N PRO A 137 27.23 41.88 -3.56
CA PRO A 137 27.11 43.27 -4.00
C PRO A 137 26.07 43.45 -5.12
N ARG A 138 25.51 42.38 -5.65
CA ARG A 138 24.55 42.38 -6.77
C ARG A 138 23.12 42.15 -6.27
N VAL A 139 22.16 42.67 -7.06
CA VAL A 139 20.76 42.26 -6.92
C VAL A 139 20.64 40.86 -7.53
N GLU A 140 20.18 39.92 -6.74
CA GLU A 140 20.11 38.50 -7.10
C GLU A 140 18.68 38.08 -7.38
N ILE A 141 18.42 37.55 -8.57
CA ILE A 141 17.12 37.00 -8.96
C ILE A 141 17.29 35.50 -9.12
N PHE A 142 16.57 34.71 -8.32
CA PHE A 142 16.71 33.24 -8.26
C PHE A 142 15.43 32.57 -7.82
N VAL A 143 15.35 31.23 -7.92
CA VAL A 143 14.25 30.43 -7.42
C VAL A 143 14.59 29.93 -6.02
N ASP A 144 13.83 30.37 -5.02
CA ASP A 144 13.88 29.79 -3.68
C ASP A 144 13.09 28.47 -3.70
N ARG A 145 13.72 27.40 -3.19
CA ARG A 145 13.19 26.03 -3.21
C ARG A 145 13.05 25.43 -1.82
N ARG A 146 13.15 26.24 -0.77
CA ARG A 146 13.05 25.76 0.62
C ARG A 146 11.62 25.31 0.95
N GLU A 147 10.66 26.00 0.41
CA GLU A 147 9.25 25.65 0.46
C GLU A 147 8.72 25.42 -0.95
N THR A 148 7.59 26.04 -1.31
CA THR A 148 7.10 26.05 -2.69
C THR A 148 8.05 26.87 -3.55
N PRO A 149 8.54 26.32 -4.69
CA PRO A 149 9.46 27.04 -5.55
C PRO A 149 8.91 28.38 -6.02
N THR A 150 9.52 29.48 -5.60
CA THR A 150 9.09 30.84 -5.92
C THR A 150 10.25 31.68 -6.46
N LEU A 151 9.95 32.60 -7.35
CA LEU A 151 10.93 33.56 -7.84
C LEU A 151 11.16 34.68 -6.79
N VAL A 152 12.41 34.91 -6.41
CA VAL A 152 12.78 35.86 -5.36
C VAL A 152 13.82 36.87 -5.89
N ILE A 153 13.72 38.11 -5.43
CA ILE A 153 14.73 39.15 -5.62
C ILE A 153 15.37 39.47 -4.28
N ALA A 154 16.64 39.15 -4.15
CA ALA A 154 17.43 39.53 -2.99
C ALA A 154 18.25 40.78 -3.27
N TRP A 155 18.10 41.82 -2.43
CA TRP A 155 18.80 43.05 -2.51
C TRP A 155 20.09 43.03 -1.67
N PRO A 156 21.17 43.72 -2.11
CA PRO A 156 22.35 43.85 -1.28
C PRO A 156 22.05 44.53 0.06
N ALA A 157 22.76 44.14 1.12
CA ALA A 157 22.62 44.75 2.45
C ALA A 157 22.90 46.26 2.47
N SER A 158 23.81 46.72 1.60
CA SER A 158 24.13 48.16 1.43
C SER A 158 23.75 48.63 0.03
N LEU A 159 22.73 49.48 -0.06
CA LEU A 159 22.25 50.06 -1.33
C LEU A 159 23.13 51.21 -1.75
N LYS A 160 23.73 51.12 -2.94
CA LYS A 160 24.51 52.16 -3.61
C LYS A 160 23.68 52.82 -4.74
N SER A 161 24.17 53.92 -5.29
CA SER A 161 23.52 54.66 -6.39
C SER A 161 23.20 53.77 -7.61
N GLN A 162 24.05 52.82 -7.92
CA GLN A 162 23.82 51.82 -8.99
C GLN A 162 22.59 50.93 -8.78
N HIS A 163 22.20 50.68 -7.55
CA HIS A 163 21.04 49.88 -7.23
C HIS A 163 19.71 50.65 -7.42
N ARG A 164 19.76 51.99 -7.46
CA ARG A 164 18.57 52.78 -7.83
C ARG A 164 18.20 52.53 -9.30
N ALA A 165 19.16 52.54 -10.22
CA ALA A 165 18.94 52.23 -11.63
C ALA A 165 18.45 50.78 -11.82
N ALA A 166 18.96 49.82 -11.02
CA ALA A 166 18.48 48.45 -11.02
C ALA A 166 17.02 48.35 -10.56
N ARG A 167 16.62 49.13 -9.55
CA ARG A 167 15.24 49.18 -9.06
C ARG A 167 14.27 49.72 -10.13
N ASP A 168 14.65 50.81 -10.78
CA ASP A 168 13.85 51.43 -11.84
C ASP A 168 13.69 50.46 -13.01
N TRP A 169 14.76 49.77 -13.38
CA TRP A 169 14.74 48.74 -14.43
C TRP A 169 13.88 47.53 -14.07
N LEU A 170 13.84 47.11 -12.81
CA LEU A 170 13.02 45.97 -12.36
C LEU A 170 11.53 46.31 -12.22
N ARG A 171 11.16 47.58 -12.03
CA ARG A 171 9.79 48.05 -11.77
C ARG A 171 8.72 47.49 -12.72
N PRO A 172 8.91 47.37 -14.04
CA PRO A 172 7.92 46.81 -14.96
C PRO A 172 7.70 45.28 -14.75
N HIS A 173 8.66 44.62 -14.11
CA HIS A 173 8.64 43.16 -13.88
C HIS A 173 8.10 42.78 -12.50
N LEU A 174 7.73 43.79 -11.69
CA LEU A 174 7.16 43.57 -10.35
C LEU A 174 5.63 43.60 -10.38
N GLY A 175 5.01 42.90 -9.45
CA GLY A 175 3.59 43.01 -9.13
C GLY A 175 3.28 44.25 -8.26
N ALA A 176 2.00 44.44 -7.94
CA ALA A 176 1.56 45.53 -7.07
C ALA A 176 2.11 45.42 -5.63
N ASP A 177 2.41 44.19 -5.20
CA ASP A 177 3.02 43.84 -3.93
C ASP A 177 4.54 44.01 -3.88
N GLY A 178 5.16 44.46 -5.00
CA GLY A 178 6.61 44.56 -5.12
C GLY A 178 7.37 43.25 -5.33
N ALA A 179 6.66 42.10 -5.35
CA ALA A 179 7.23 40.80 -5.67
C ALA A 179 7.41 40.62 -7.19
N PRO A 180 8.33 39.80 -7.66
CA PRO A 180 8.46 39.49 -9.08
C PRO A 180 7.23 38.79 -9.62
N ARG A 181 6.78 39.16 -10.81
CA ARG A 181 5.69 38.46 -11.49
C ARG A 181 6.11 37.00 -11.76
N SER A 182 5.34 36.04 -11.25
CA SER A 182 5.70 34.62 -11.23
C SER A 182 5.07 33.76 -12.33
N ASN A 183 4.25 34.35 -13.24
CA ASN A 183 3.78 33.59 -14.38
C ASN A 183 4.89 33.30 -15.39
N PRO A 184 4.89 32.13 -16.09
CA PRO A 184 5.96 31.72 -16.99
C PRO A 184 6.30 32.77 -18.08
N ALA A 185 5.29 33.42 -18.69
CA ALA A 185 5.48 34.40 -19.73
C ALA A 185 6.22 35.67 -19.20
N ALA A 186 5.82 36.16 -18.02
CA ALA A 186 6.47 37.30 -17.39
C ALA A 186 7.92 37.00 -16.99
N ILE A 187 8.20 35.79 -16.52
CA ILE A 187 9.56 35.36 -16.16
C ILE A 187 10.43 35.28 -17.43
N LYS A 188 9.92 34.73 -18.52
CA LYS A 188 10.64 34.70 -19.81
C LYS A 188 10.90 36.12 -20.33
N ALA A 189 9.91 37.02 -20.23
CA ALA A 189 10.09 38.44 -20.57
C ALA A 189 11.17 39.10 -19.72
N LEU A 190 11.22 38.85 -18.41
CA LEU A 190 12.29 39.32 -17.51
C LEU A 190 13.68 38.81 -17.95
N ILE A 191 13.79 37.51 -18.26
CA ILE A 191 15.07 36.92 -18.73
C ILE A 191 15.51 37.54 -20.05
N ALA A 192 14.58 37.71 -21.01
CA ALA A 192 14.86 38.34 -22.31
C ALA A 192 15.28 39.82 -22.16
N ALA A 193 14.53 40.60 -21.38
CA ALA A 193 14.85 41.98 -21.07
C ALA A 193 16.23 42.10 -20.38
N TRP A 194 16.60 41.21 -19.46
CA TRP A 194 17.91 41.23 -18.81
C TRP A 194 19.03 40.92 -19.79
N ARG A 195 18.84 39.96 -20.72
CA ARG A 195 19.85 39.65 -21.76
C ARG A 195 20.14 40.83 -22.66
N SER A 196 19.14 41.65 -23.00
CA SER A 196 19.25 42.85 -23.84
C SER A 196 19.57 44.13 -23.06
N ALA A 197 19.60 44.02 -21.71
CA ALA A 197 19.86 45.19 -20.85
C ALA A 197 21.27 45.75 -21.02
N PRO A 198 21.49 47.07 -20.76
CA PRO A 198 22.81 47.68 -20.75
C PRO A 198 23.78 46.95 -19.82
N ALA A 199 25.07 46.93 -20.17
CA ALA A 199 26.12 46.27 -19.40
C ALA A 199 26.09 46.65 -17.90
N LYS A 200 25.88 47.94 -17.59
CA LYS A 200 25.75 48.47 -16.22
C LYS A 200 24.64 47.73 -15.42
N ILE A 201 23.50 47.48 -16.03
CA ILE A 201 22.39 46.74 -15.38
C ILE A 201 22.77 45.28 -15.22
N ARG A 202 23.35 44.64 -16.25
CA ARG A 202 23.77 43.23 -16.21
C ARG A 202 24.87 42.95 -15.17
N HIS A 203 25.77 43.91 -14.92
CA HIS A 203 26.76 43.82 -13.84
C HIS A 203 26.15 44.02 -12.44
N THR A 204 25.08 44.83 -12.34
CA THR A 204 24.39 45.10 -11.06
C THR A 204 23.36 44.03 -10.69
N ILE A 205 22.68 43.45 -11.69
CA ILE A 205 21.63 42.42 -11.50
C ILE A 205 22.15 41.10 -12.05
N ARG A 206 22.16 40.04 -11.21
CA ARG A 206 22.37 38.67 -11.66
C ARG A 206 21.04 37.93 -11.72
N VAL A 207 20.70 37.43 -12.89
CA VAL A 207 19.58 36.49 -13.10
C VAL A 207 20.11 35.06 -13.11
N SER A 208 19.61 34.23 -12.22
CA SER A 208 20.04 32.82 -12.09
C SER A 208 19.83 32.02 -13.37
N ARG A 209 20.86 31.30 -13.78
CA ARG A 209 20.79 30.35 -14.91
C ARG A 209 19.78 29.23 -14.68
N HIS A 210 19.43 28.94 -13.43
CA HIS A 210 18.49 27.90 -13.06
C HIS A 210 17.01 28.29 -13.16
N ILE A 211 16.71 29.57 -13.47
CA ILE A 211 15.31 30.03 -13.67
C ILE A 211 14.74 29.48 -14.99
N GLY A 212 15.49 29.59 -16.09
CA GLY A 212 15.04 29.13 -17.40
C GLY A 212 14.57 27.67 -17.38
N PRO A 213 15.42 26.70 -16.97
CA PRO A 213 15.03 25.30 -16.89
C PRO A 213 13.83 25.03 -15.97
N TRP A 214 13.62 25.83 -14.93
CA TRP A 214 12.46 25.73 -14.05
C TRP A 214 11.18 26.19 -14.75
N VAL A 215 11.21 27.32 -15.43
CA VAL A 215 10.06 27.84 -16.21
C VAL A 215 9.70 26.91 -17.36
N ASP A 216 10.70 26.43 -18.12
CA ASP A 216 10.50 25.49 -19.23
C ASP A 216 9.83 24.19 -18.75
N ARG A 217 10.09 23.81 -17.52
CA ARG A 217 9.43 22.63 -16.93
C ARG A 217 7.95 22.90 -16.63
N ILE A 218 7.63 24.06 -16.02
CA ILE A 218 6.24 24.45 -15.73
C ILE A 218 5.43 24.53 -17.04
N GLU A 219 6.00 25.16 -18.06
CA GLU A 219 5.34 25.26 -19.36
C GLU A 219 5.19 23.91 -20.04
N ARG A 220 6.21 23.05 -19.96
CA ARG A 220 6.14 21.70 -20.52
C ARG A 220 5.01 20.89 -19.88
N GLN A 221 4.82 21.04 -18.57
CA GLN A 221 3.73 20.37 -17.86
C GLN A 221 2.35 20.89 -18.31
N ARG A 222 2.19 22.19 -18.50
CA ARG A 222 0.96 22.80 -19.07
C ARG A 222 0.75 22.37 -20.51
N SER A 223 1.76 22.48 -21.33
CA SER A 223 1.73 22.15 -22.76
C SER A 223 1.36 20.67 -23.01
N ARG A 224 1.62 19.76 -22.09
CA ARG A 224 1.20 18.35 -22.22
C ARG A 224 -0.31 18.20 -22.11
N ILE A 225 -0.94 18.92 -21.17
CA ILE A 225 -2.40 18.91 -20.97
C ILE A 225 -3.07 19.52 -22.20
N ASP A 226 -2.56 20.69 -22.63
CA ASP A 226 -3.09 21.41 -23.79
C ASP A 226 -2.91 20.59 -25.07
N ALA A 227 -1.76 19.95 -25.25
CA ALA A 227 -1.46 19.10 -26.43
C ALA A 227 -2.37 17.86 -26.49
N ARG A 228 -2.76 17.29 -25.36
CA ARG A 228 -3.74 16.18 -25.32
C ARG A 228 -5.12 16.67 -25.73
N ALA A 229 -5.55 17.81 -25.19
CA ALA A 229 -6.86 18.40 -25.49
C ALA A 229 -6.93 18.81 -26.98
N ALA A 230 -5.91 19.49 -27.49
CA ALA A 230 -5.80 19.88 -28.91
C ALA A 230 -5.83 18.66 -29.84
N PHE A 231 -5.09 17.61 -29.51
CA PHE A 231 -5.10 16.36 -30.27
C PHE A 231 -6.49 15.75 -30.38
N LEU A 232 -7.25 15.73 -29.29
CA LEU A 232 -8.61 15.17 -29.28
C LEU A 232 -9.57 16.05 -30.07
N ALA A 233 -9.56 17.37 -29.86
CA ALA A 233 -10.51 18.29 -30.48
C ALA A 233 -10.17 18.57 -31.97
N GLU A 234 -8.92 18.90 -32.26
CA GLU A 234 -8.51 19.38 -33.58
C GLU A 234 -8.19 18.23 -34.55
N GLU A 235 -7.61 17.13 -34.06
CA GLU A 235 -7.16 16.04 -34.92
C GLU A 235 -8.15 14.87 -34.95
N VAL A 236 -8.71 14.46 -33.81
CA VAL A 236 -9.59 13.27 -33.75
C VAL A 236 -11.02 13.63 -34.10
N GLU A 237 -11.60 14.68 -33.52
CA GLU A 237 -12.96 15.13 -33.80
C GLU A 237 -13.08 15.69 -35.22
N ALA A 238 -12.06 16.36 -35.73
CA ALA A 238 -11.97 16.81 -37.11
C ALA A 238 -11.71 15.69 -38.13
N GLY A 239 -11.52 14.44 -37.68
CA GLY A 239 -11.28 13.28 -38.55
C GLY A 239 -9.87 13.21 -39.18
N GLN A 240 -8.95 14.08 -38.75
CA GLN A 240 -7.57 14.11 -39.29
C GLN A 240 -6.69 13.05 -38.62
N ALA A 241 -7.03 12.60 -37.43
CA ALA A 241 -6.35 11.52 -36.70
C ALA A 241 -7.33 10.44 -36.24
N SER A 242 -6.87 9.20 -36.17
CA SER A 242 -7.63 8.07 -35.67
C SER A 242 -7.02 7.52 -34.38
N LEU A 243 -7.87 7.21 -33.41
CA LEU A 243 -7.48 6.45 -32.21
C LEU A 243 -7.38 4.93 -32.49
N ASN A 244 -7.74 4.47 -33.70
CA ASN A 244 -7.59 3.08 -34.13
C ASN A 244 -6.21 2.88 -34.75
N LEU A 245 -5.17 2.81 -33.92
CA LEU A 245 -3.77 2.72 -34.33
C LEU A 245 -3.28 1.29 -34.53
N LEU A 246 -3.99 0.33 -33.93
CA LEU A 246 -3.62 -1.09 -33.91
C LEU A 246 -4.51 -1.90 -34.88
N ARG A 247 -4.10 -3.12 -35.17
CA ARG A 247 -4.90 -4.08 -35.96
C ARG A 247 -6.27 -4.40 -35.30
N HIS A 248 -6.37 -4.28 -33.99
CA HIS A 248 -7.60 -4.49 -33.25
C HIS A 248 -8.01 -3.20 -32.53
N LYS A 249 -9.33 -2.93 -32.48
CA LYS A 249 -9.85 -1.74 -31.79
C LYS A 249 -9.54 -1.79 -30.29
N LEU A 250 -9.06 -0.68 -29.78
CA LEU A 250 -8.92 -0.46 -28.34
C LEU A 250 -10.29 -0.14 -27.73
N LEU A 251 -10.47 -0.55 -26.52
CA LEU A 251 -11.61 -0.18 -25.70
C LEU A 251 -11.51 1.28 -25.25
N PRO A 252 -12.64 1.91 -24.88
CA PRO A 252 -12.62 3.29 -24.40
C PRO A 252 -11.55 3.54 -23.34
N TYR A 253 -11.55 2.77 -22.27
CA TYR A 253 -10.56 2.92 -21.19
C TYR A 253 -9.13 2.66 -21.66
N GLN A 254 -8.90 1.73 -22.60
CA GLN A 254 -7.56 1.46 -23.15
C GLN A 254 -7.04 2.64 -23.99
N ARG A 255 -7.95 3.34 -24.69
CA ARG A 255 -7.59 4.59 -25.39
C ARG A 255 -7.14 5.67 -24.40
N ASP A 256 -7.84 5.81 -23.27
CA ASP A 256 -7.45 6.75 -22.23
C ASP A 256 -6.06 6.42 -21.67
N GLY A 257 -5.75 5.14 -21.43
CA GLY A 257 -4.44 4.72 -20.98
C GLY A 257 -3.34 4.95 -22.02
N MET A 258 -3.63 4.70 -23.30
CA MET A 258 -2.75 5.04 -24.42
C MET A 258 -2.43 6.54 -24.44
N LEU A 259 -3.46 7.39 -24.31
CA LEU A 259 -3.31 8.85 -24.29
C LEU A 259 -2.54 9.31 -23.06
N HIS A 260 -2.84 8.72 -21.89
CA HIS A 260 -2.10 9.02 -20.66
C HIS A 260 -0.60 8.75 -20.83
N LEU A 261 -0.22 7.57 -21.30
CA LEU A 261 1.18 7.21 -21.54
C LEU A 261 1.86 8.15 -22.54
N ALA A 262 1.22 8.38 -23.70
CA ALA A 262 1.82 9.16 -24.78
C ALA A 262 1.99 10.66 -24.42
N PHE A 263 1.02 11.28 -23.75
CA PHE A 263 1.05 12.71 -23.47
C PHE A 263 1.70 13.09 -22.14
N CYS A 264 1.72 12.18 -21.12
CA CYS A 264 2.50 12.41 -19.91
C CYS A 264 4.00 12.22 -20.11
N GLU A 265 4.44 11.61 -21.22
CA GLU A 265 5.84 11.29 -21.55
C GLU A 265 6.49 10.30 -20.57
N ARG A 266 6.36 10.53 -19.28
CA ARG A 266 6.85 9.65 -18.19
C ARG A 266 5.70 9.35 -17.25
N ALA A 267 5.10 8.17 -17.39
CA ALA A 267 3.83 7.83 -16.78
C ALA A 267 3.82 6.43 -16.14
N LEU A 268 3.01 6.30 -15.10
CA LEU A 268 2.67 5.04 -14.44
C LEU A 268 1.25 4.63 -14.86
N LEU A 269 1.13 3.49 -15.49
CA LEU A 269 -0.13 2.83 -15.74
C LEU A 269 -0.30 1.72 -14.68
N ALA A 270 -1.10 2.04 -13.67
CA ALA A 270 -1.32 1.21 -12.49
C ALA A 270 -2.67 0.46 -12.55
N ASP A 271 -3.22 0.28 -13.75
CA ASP A 271 -4.45 -0.47 -13.99
C ASP A 271 -4.39 -1.86 -13.37
N GLU A 272 -5.52 -2.33 -12.86
CA GLU A 272 -5.62 -3.66 -12.30
C GLU A 272 -5.22 -4.74 -13.30
N MET A 273 -4.83 -5.90 -12.82
CA MET A 273 -4.35 -6.99 -13.66
C MET A 273 -5.43 -7.48 -14.61
N GLY A 274 -5.07 -7.76 -15.87
CA GLY A 274 -6.00 -8.22 -16.90
C GLY A 274 -6.66 -7.12 -17.74
N LEU A 275 -6.46 -5.84 -17.42
CA LEU A 275 -6.99 -4.69 -18.18
C LEU A 275 -6.17 -4.33 -19.45
N GLY A 276 -5.18 -5.15 -19.83
CA GLY A 276 -4.45 -4.98 -21.08
C GLY A 276 -3.44 -3.84 -21.10
N LYS A 277 -2.69 -3.64 -20.00
CA LYS A 277 -1.62 -2.62 -19.90
C LYS A 277 -0.60 -2.72 -21.04
N THR A 278 -0.21 -3.93 -21.43
CA THR A 278 0.73 -4.19 -22.52
C THR A 278 0.23 -3.62 -23.85
N VAL A 279 -1.05 -3.84 -24.18
CA VAL A 279 -1.67 -3.33 -25.41
C VAL A 279 -1.76 -1.80 -25.40
N GLN A 280 -2.08 -1.20 -24.25
CA GLN A 280 -2.12 0.25 -24.09
C GLN A 280 -0.72 0.87 -24.31
N ALA A 281 0.34 0.23 -23.79
CA ALA A 281 1.72 0.67 -23.97
C ALA A 281 2.17 0.54 -25.44
N ILE A 282 1.83 -0.57 -26.12
CA ILE A 282 2.10 -0.76 -27.54
C ILE A 282 1.39 0.33 -28.37
N ALA A 283 0.12 0.62 -28.05
CA ALA A 283 -0.64 1.67 -28.74
C ALA A 283 -0.06 3.07 -28.52
N ALA A 284 0.43 3.36 -27.30
CA ALA A 284 1.11 4.62 -27.01
C ALA A 284 2.41 4.78 -27.83
N CYS A 285 3.16 3.69 -28.01
CA CYS A 285 4.34 3.70 -28.89
C CYS A 285 3.97 3.94 -30.35
N GLU A 286 2.89 3.34 -30.86
CA GLU A 286 2.40 3.61 -32.22
C GLU A 286 1.95 5.07 -32.38
N LEU A 287 1.28 5.63 -31.40
CA LEU A 287 0.89 7.05 -31.41
C LEU A 287 2.13 7.95 -31.44
N LEU A 288 3.13 7.68 -30.62
CA LEU A 288 4.37 8.44 -30.57
C LEU A 288 5.19 8.28 -31.85
N ALA A 289 5.22 7.07 -32.44
CA ALA A 289 5.90 6.85 -33.72
C ALA A 289 5.31 7.74 -34.84
N ARG A 290 3.98 7.81 -34.90
CA ARG A 290 3.28 8.66 -35.90
C ARG A 290 3.45 10.16 -35.64
N ARG A 291 3.41 10.59 -34.37
CA ARG A 291 3.44 12.02 -34.04
C ARG A 291 4.84 12.58 -33.82
N LYS A 292 5.76 11.80 -33.27
CA LYS A 292 7.08 12.23 -32.83
C LYS A 292 8.24 11.53 -33.54
N GLY A 293 7.93 10.54 -34.40
CA GLY A 293 8.92 9.79 -35.15
C GLY A 293 9.84 8.91 -34.29
N ILE A 294 9.38 8.41 -33.16
CA ILE A 294 10.18 7.47 -32.35
C ILE A 294 10.40 6.18 -33.16
N ASP A 295 11.58 5.58 -33.01
CA ASP A 295 11.96 4.36 -33.74
C ASP A 295 12.62 3.29 -32.85
N ARG A 296 12.97 3.61 -31.60
CA ARG A 296 13.68 2.72 -30.67
C ARG A 296 12.98 2.64 -29.33
N VAL A 297 12.29 1.52 -29.10
CA VAL A 297 11.57 1.21 -27.87
C VAL A 297 12.29 0.08 -27.14
N LEU A 298 12.74 0.34 -25.92
CA LEU A 298 13.29 -0.68 -25.03
C LEU A 298 12.18 -1.18 -24.07
N VAL A 299 11.89 -2.47 -24.13
CA VAL A 299 10.99 -3.14 -23.20
C VAL A 299 11.82 -3.91 -22.17
N VAL A 300 11.67 -3.56 -20.89
CA VAL A 300 12.28 -4.26 -19.76
C VAL A 300 11.19 -5.02 -19.03
N CYS A 301 11.24 -6.34 -19.08
CA CYS A 301 10.23 -7.21 -18.47
C CYS A 301 10.88 -8.42 -17.78
N PRO A 302 10.14 -9.17 -16.93
CA PRO A 302 10.59 -10.48 -16.47
C PRO A 302 10.96 -11.40 -17.64
N ALA A 303 11.95 -12.27 -17.45
CA ALA A 303 12.44 -13.16 -18.51
C ALA A 303 11.33 -14.06 -19.10
N SER A 304 10.36 -14.45 -18.28
CA SER A 304 9.19 -15.25 -18.69
C SER A 304 8.25 -14.53 -19.66
N LEU A 305 8.23 -13.18 -19.65
CA LEU A 305 7.33 -12.35 -20.44
C LEU A 305 7.86 -11.97 -21.82
N LYS A 306 9.13 -12.22 -22.13
CA LYS A 306 9.71 -11.81 -23.41
C LYS A 306 8.93 -12.36 -24.60
N ALA A 307 8.58 -13.64 -24.59
CA ALA A 307 7.82 -14.27 -25.65
C ALA A 307 6.39 -13.72 -25.76
N GLU A 308 5.75 -13.43 -24.64
CA GLU A 308 4.41 -12.81 -24.63
C GLU A 308 4.45 -11.40 -25.23
N TRP A 309 5.48 -10.60 -24.93
CA TRP A 309 5.66 -9.29 -25.54
C TRP A 309 5.84 -9.40 -27.08
N GLU A 310 6.66 -10.35 -27.57
CA GLU A 310 6.80 -10.60 -29.02
C GLU A 310 5.46 -10.98 -29.66
N GLU A 311 4.72 -11.91 -29.04
CA GLU A 311 3.41 -12.35 -29.52
C GLU A 311 2.40 -11.18 -29.57
N GLN A 312 2.35 -10.36 -28.52
CA GLN A 312 1.43 -9.22 -28.45
C GLN A 312 1.81 -8.14 -29.48
N ILE A 313 3.09 -7.83 -29.65
CA ILE A 313 3.55 -6.87 -30.65
C ILE A 313 3.17 -7.36 -32.08
N ALA A 314 3.46 -8.63 -32.39
CA ALA A 314 3.11 -9.22 -33.68
C ALA A 314 1.60 -9.25 -33.91
N ARG A 315 0.81 -9.52 -32.89
CA ARG A 315 -0.65 -9.55 -32.98
C ARG A 315 -1.28 -8.19 -33.23
N PHE A 316 -0.80 -7.16 -32.53
CA PHE A 316 -1.44 -5.84 -32.52
C PHE A 316 -0.84 -4.85 -33.52
N THR A 317 0.43 -5.04 -33.90
CA THR A 317 1.14 -4.11 -34.83
C THR A 317 1.81 -4.83 -35.99
N GLY A 318 2.35 -4.04 -36.93
CA GLY A 318 3.28 -4.54 -37.95
C GLY A 318 4.75 -4.28 -37.64
N ARG A 319 5.06 -3.81 -36.40
CA ARG A 319 6.42 -3.46 -36.01
C ARG A 319 7.27 -4.70 -35.72
N THR A 320 8.57 -4.55 -35.94
CA THR A 320 9.54 -5.60 -35.61
C THR A 320 9.87 -5.62 -34.14
N ALA A 321 9.95 -6.81 -33.57
CA ALA A 321 10.34 -7.03 -32.17
C ALA A 321 11.49 -8.04 -32.10
N ARG A 322 12.44 -7.83 -31.19
CA ARG A 322 13.56 -8.74 -30.95
C ARG A 322 13.78 -8.93 -29.45
N SER A 323 13.67 -10.16 -28.98
CA SER A 323 14.11 -10.54 -27.63
C SER A 323 15.61 -10.77 -27.62
N VAL A 324 16.30 -10.09 -26.70
CA VAL A 324 17.76 -10.15 -26.58
C VAL A 324 18.15 -11.29 -25.65
N PHE A 325 18.97 -12.23 -26.13
CA PHE A 325 19.45 -13.39 -25.39
C PHE A 325 20.96 -13.57 -25.55
N GLY A 326 21.51 -14.54 -24.86
CA GLY A 326 22.90 -15.02 -25.02
C GLY A 326 23.95 -14.20 -24.28
N PRO A 327 25.25 -14.48 -24.57
CA PRO A 327 26.37 -13.80 -23.96
C PRO A 327 26.45 -12.32 -24.36
N ARG A 328 27.22 -11.52 -23.61
CA ARG A 328 27.31 -10.06 -23.77
C ARG A 328 27.58 -9.62 -25.21
N GLN A 329 28.49 -10.32 -25.94
CA GLN A 329 28.80 -9.95 -27.32
C GLN A 329 27.60 -9.98 -28.24
N GLN A 330 26.76 -11.02 -28.14
CA GLN A 330 25.52 -11.13 -28.94
C GLN A 330 24.52 -10.05 -28.54
N ARG A 331 24.42 -9.74 -27.25
CA ARG A 331 23.53 -8.67 -26.80
C ARG A 331 23.97 -7.30 -27.32
N LEU A 332 25.28 -7.00 -27.30
CA LEU A 332 25.83 -5.77 -27.86
C LEU A 332 25.59 -5.66 -29.38
N ALA A 333 25.66 -6.77 -30.11
CA ALA A 333 25.32 -6.80 -31.53
C ALA A 333 23.85 -6.44 -31.75
N ALA A 334 22.94 -6.98 -30.93
CA ALA A 334 21.51 -6.64 -31.00
C ALA A 334 21.23 -5.16 -30.67
N TYR A 335 22.00 -4.52 -29.78
CA TYR A 335 21.86 -3.09 -29.48
C TYR A 335 22.41 -2.18 -30.58
N ARG A 336 23.41 -2.64 -31.37
CA ARG A 336 23.98 -1.91 -32.53
C ARG A 336 23.08 -1.96 -33.77
N ASP A 337 22.30 -3.03 -33.89
CA ASP A 337 21.32 -3.22 -34.97
C ASP A 337 19.91 -3.27 -34.37
N PRO A 338 19.38 -2.11 -33.89
CA PRO A 338 18.11 -2.07 -33.19
C PRO A 338 16.94 -2.32 -34.14
N VAL A 339 15.92 -3.01 -33.63
CA VAL A 339 14.58 -3.08 -34.23
C VAL A 339 13.66 -2.14 -33.47
N PHE A 340 12.44 -1.91 -33.96
CA PHE A 340 11.53 -0.98 -33.29
C PHE A 340 11.29 -1.33 -31.81
N PHE A 341 11.04 -2.61 -31.46
CA PHE A 341 10.95 -3.09 -30.08
C PHE A 341 12.14 -4.00 -29.74
N THR A 342 13.01 -3.55 -28.85
CA THR A 342 14.09 -4.36 -28.26
C THR A 342 13.68 -4.80 -26.86
N ILE A 343 13.59 -6.12 -26.62
CA ILE A 343 13.05 -6.70 -25.37
C ILE A 343 14.19 -7.32 -24.57
N VAL A 344 14.35 -6.85 -23.32
CA VAL A 344 15.37 -7.31 -22.37
C VAL A 344 14.72 -7.67 -21.02
N ASN A 345 15.44 -8.39 -20.16
CA ASN A 345 15.00 -8.65 -18.80
C ASN A 345 15.79 -7.82 -17.77
N TYR A 346 15.24 -7.70 -16.57
CA TYR A 346 15.83 -6.89 -15.48
C TYR A 346 17.26 -7.31 -15.11
N GLU A 347 17.57 -8.59 -15.20
CA GLU A 347 18.90 -9.14 -14.91
C GLU A 347 19.95 -8.67 -15.94
N GLN A 348 19.57 -8.51 -17.20
CA GLN A 348 20.43 -7.95 -18.26
C GLN A 348 20.73 -6.48 -18.00
N ILE A 349 19.78 -5.69 -17.49
CA ILE A 349 19.99 -4.28 -17.18
C ILE A 349 21.09 -4.08 -16.13
N LEU A 350 21.28 -5.04 -15.20
CA LEU A 350 22.36 -4.95 -14.22
C LEU A 350 23.74 -4.75 -14.85
N ILE A 351 23.95 -5.34 -16.01
CA ILE A 351 25.22 -5.35 -16.73
C ILE A 351 25.21 -4.34 -17.88
N ASP A 352 24.11 -4.26 -18.63
CA ASP A 352 24.06 -3.62 -19.94
C ASP A 352 23.54 -2.17 -19.91
N ALA A 353 23.17 -1.61 -18.75
CA ALA A 353 22.53 -0.28 -18.67
C ALA A 353 23.36 0.84 -19.34
N GLU A 354 24.68 0.81 -19.21
CA GLU A 354 25.57 1.80 -19.83
C GLU A 354 25.68 1.60 -21.34
N ASP A 355 25.76 0.35 -21.78
CA ASP A 355 25.78 0.00 -23.22
C ASP A 355 24.45 0.39 -23.89
N ILE A 356 23.32 0.16 -23.21
CA ILE A 356 22.00 0.57 -23.69
C ILE A 356 21.94 2.09 -23.86
N ASN A 357 22.37 2.86 -22.85
CA ASN A 357 22.39 4.31 -22.93
C ASN A 357 23.33 4.88 -24.01
N GLY A 358 24.44 4.20 -24.29
CA GLY A 358 25.45 4.66 -25.23
C GLY A 358 25.27 4.14 -26.66
N ILE A 359 24.68 2.95 -26.84
CA ILE A 359 24.59 2.27 -28.14
C ILE A 359 23.15 2.28 -28.65
N LEU A 360 22.18 1.75 -27.88
CA LEU A 360 20.78 1.67 -28.30
C LEU A 360 20.11 3.05 -28.26
N THR A 361 20.41 3.87 -27.24
CA THR A 361 19.82 5.21 -27.01
C THR A 361 18.31 5.22 -27.21
N PRO A 362 17.54 4.52 -26.35
CA PRO A 362 16.11 4.33 -26.58
C PRO A 362 15.32 5.63 -26.47
N ASP A 363 14.34 5.83 -27.34
CA ASP A 363 13.38 6.93 -27.28
C ASP A 363 12.35 6.67 -26.17
N VAL A 364 11.93 5.43 -26.03
CA VAL A 364 10.96 4.99 -25.00
C VAL A 364 11.55 3.83 -24.20
N VAL A 365 11.44 3.90 -22.88
CA VAL A 365 11.69 2.76 -21.99
C VAL A 365 10.36 2.33 -21.38
N ILE A 366 9.98 1.08 -21.59
CA ILE A 366 8.84 0.45 -20.95
C ILE A 366 9.35 -0.47 -19.84
N LEU A 367 8.88 -0.27 -18.61
CA LEU A 367 9.15 -1.18 -17.49
C LEU A 367 7.87 -1.95 -17.19
N ASP A 368 7.84 -3.23 -17.50
CA ASP A 368 6.71 -4.10 -17.20
C ASP A 368 6.96 -4.89 -15.92
N GLU A 369 5.90 -5.13 -15.13
CA GLU A 369 5.96 -5.69 -13.78
C GLU A 369 6.97 -4.93 -12.90
N ALA A 370 6.78 -3.61 -12.85
CA ALA A 370 7.73 -2.68 -12.25
C ALA A 370 7.89 -2.81 -10.72
N GLN A 371 7.12 -3.65 -10.05
CA GLN A 371 7.40 -4.04 -8.66
C GLN A 371 8.80 -4.65 -8.48
N ARG A 372 9.49 -5.02 -9.56
CA ARG A 372 10.90 -5.42 -9.54
C ARG A 372 11.85 -4.30 -9.08
N ILE A 373 11.46 -3.04 -9.21
CA ILE A 373 12.23 -1.86 -8.77
C ILE A 373 11.65 -1.18 -7.52
N LYS A 374 10.68 -1.80 -6.84
CA LYS A 374 10.03 -1.27 -5.65
C LYS A 374 11.00 -1.00 -4.49
N ASN A 375 12.05 -1.80 -4.37
CA ASN A 375 13.09 -1.60 -3.37
C ASN A 375 14.24 -0.77 -3.96
N TRP A 376 14.29 0.51 -3.62
CA TRP A 376 15.26 1.48 -4.13
C TRP A 376 16.71 1.18 -3.75
N HIS A 377 16.96 0.35 -2.72
CA HIS A 377 18.31 -0.06 -2.31
C HIS A 377 18.95 -1.11 -3.22
N THR A 378 18.16 -1.85 -4.00
CA THR A 378 18.67 -2.94 -4.82
C THR A 378 19.57 -2.44 -5.95
N LYS A 379 20.54 -3.27 -6.35
CA LYS A 379 21.38 -3.00 -7.52
C LYS A 379 20.54 -2.86 -8.78
N THR A 380 19.49 -3.69 -8.93
CA THR A 380 18.56 -3.67 -10.05
C THR A 380 17.85 -2.32 -10.16
N ALA A 381 17.23 -1.84 -9.06
CA ALA A 381 16.53 -0.55 -9.06
C ALA A 381 17.47 0.60 -9.44
N ARG A 382 18.71 0.61 -8.91
CA ARG A 382 19.69 1.66 -9.25
C ARG A 382 20.10 1.63 -10.71
N ARG A 383 20.31 0.45 -11.31
CA ARG A 383 20.70 0.31 -12.71
C ARG A 383 19.55 0.63 -13.67
N VAL A 384 18.31 0.22 -13.36
CA VAL A 384 17.11 0.61 -14.13
C VAL A 384 16.90 2.12 -14.08
N LYS A 385 17.06 2.75 -12.89
CA LYS A 385 16.96 4.22 -12.75
C LYS A 385 18.08 4.99 -13.48
N ALA A 386 19.16 4.35 -13.88
CA ALA A 386 20.21 4.94 -14.70
C ALA A 386 19.89 4.94 -16.20
N LEU A 387 18.84 4.21 -16.65
CA LEU A 387 18.40 4.25 -18.03
C LEU A 387 17.88 5.64 -18.41
N ARG A 388 18.28 6.11 -19.59
CA ARG A 388 17.93 7.43 -20.12
C ARG A 388 17.01 7.29 -21.32
N SER A 389 15.90 7.99 -21.30
CA SER A 389 14.98 8.10 -22.44
C SER A 389 14.09 9.34 -22.28
N PRO A 390 13.67 9.96 -23.39
CA PRO A 390 12.65 11.02 -23.36
C PRO A 390 11.32 10.52 -22.75
N TYR A 391 10.89 9.31 -23.14
CA TYR A 391 9.65 8.70 -22.68
C TYR A 391 9.92 7.49 -21.78
N ALA A 392 9.13 7.35 -20.72
CA ALA A 392 9.20 6.19 -19.84
C ALA A 392 7.81 5.74 -19.40
N PHE A 393 7.44 4.50 -19.72
CA PHE A 393 6.18 3.89 -19.34
C PHE A 393 6.41 2.83 -18.29
N VAL A 394 5.83 3.01 -17.13
CA VAL A 394 5.90 2.04 -16.04
C VAL A 394 4.55 1.32 -15.96
N LEU A 395 4.57 0.01 -16.09
CA LEU A 395 3.38 -0.83 -16.05
C LEU A 395 3.43 -1.72 -14.81
N THR A 396 2.41 -1.64 -13.96
CA THR A 396 2.26 -2.55 -12.82
C THR A 396 0.80 -2.63 -12.41
N GLY A 397 0.32 -3.80 -11.99
CA GLY A 397 -1.00 -3.95 -11.38
C GLY A 397 -0.99 -3.64 -9.89
N THR A 398 0.19 -3.62 -9.27
CA THR A 398 0.38 -3.48 -7.82
C THR A 398 1.54 -2.54 -7.52
N PRO A 399 1.32 -1.22 -7.62
CA PRO A 399 2.36 -0.24 -7.31
C PRO A 399 2.73 -0.21 -5.82
N ILE A 400 1.85 -0.73 -4.96
CA ILE A 400 2.05 -0.91 -3.51
C ILE A 400 1.66 -2.35 -3.16
N GLU A 401 2.58 -3.09 -2.56
CA GLU A 401 2.33 -4.45 -2.04
C GLU A 401 2.42 -4.51 -0.52
N ASN A 402 3.37 -3.81 0.07
CA ASN A 402 3.62 -3.84 1.51
C ASN A 402 3.73 -2.45 2.13
N ARG A 403 4.28 -1.46 1.43
CA ARG A 403 4.62 -0.14 1.97
C ARG A 403 4.56 0.95 0.91
N ILE A 404 4.23 2.18 1.32
CA ILE A 404 4.16 3.34 0.41
C ILE A 404 5.52 3.73 -0.20
N ASP A 405 6.64 3.37 0.43
CA ASP A 405 7.98 3.61 -0.15
C ASP A 405 8.26 2.74 -1.40
N GLU A 406 7.45 1.71 -1.67
CA GLU A 406 7.46 0.99 -2.94
C GLU A 406 6.99 1.89 -4.09
N LEU A 407 5.90 2.64 -3.88
CA LEU A 407 5.42 3.66 -4.82
C LEU A 407 6.44 4.80 -4.97
N TYR A 408 7.06 5.25 -3.86
CA TYR A 408 8.14 6.24 -3.90
C TYR A 408 9.25 5.83 -4.88
N SER A 409 9.69 4.58 -4.82
CA SER A 409 10.76 4.08 -5.70
C SER A 409 10.38 4.12 -7.17
N ILE A 410 9.13 3.82 -7.51
CA ILE A 410 8.60 3.86 -8.88
C ILE A 410 8.47 5.31 -9.37
N VAL A 411 7.83 6.16 -8.59
CA VAL A 411 7.59 7.57 -8.96
C VAL A 411 8.91 8.35 -9.06
N GLN A 412 9.90 8.04 -8.23
CA GLN A 412 11.24 8.63 -8.32
C GLN A 412 11.92 8.38 -9.68
N TYR A 413 11.65 7.26 -10.34
CA TYR A 413 12.13 6.98 -11.70
C TYR A 413 11.42 7.87 -12.73
N LEU A 414 10.13 8.12 -12.57
CA LEU A 414 9.33 8.94 -13.49
C LEU A 414 9.61 10.42 -13.29
N ASP A 415 9.42 10.90 -12.09
CA ASP A 415 9.68 12.29 -11.72
C ASP A 415 10.10 12.41 -10.25
N PRO A 416 11.39 12.53 -9.96
CA PRO A 416 11.89 12.65 -8.59
C PRO A 416 11.46 13.94 -7.88
N GLU A 417 10.96 14.95 -8.60
CA GLU A 417 10.50 16.21 -7.97
C GLU A 417 9.11 16.06 -7.34
N LEU A 418 8.30 15.10 -7.79
CA LEU A 418 6.97 14.85 -7.22
C LEU A 418 7.03 14.32 -5.78
N VAL A 419 7.97 13.43 -5.51
CA VAL A 419 8.08 12.75 -4.20
C VAL A 419 9.22 13.28 -3.33
N GLY A 420 10.09 14.12 -3.89
CA GLY A 420 11.23 14.68 -3.19
C GLY A 420 12.26 13.64 -2.75
N PRO A 421 13.18 13.97 -1.83
CA PRO A 421 14.11 13.03 -1.26
C PRO A 421 13.44 12.16 -0.20
N LEU A 422 13.96 10.95 0.01
CA LEU A 422 13.36 9.96 0.90
C LEU A 422 13.17 10.45 2.35
N PHE A 423 14.09 11.26 2.88
CA PHE A 423 13.96 11.77 4.25
C PHE A 423 12.74 12.70 4.42
N ARG A 424 12.43 13.52 3.40
CA ARG A 424 11.22 14.35 3.38
C ARG A 424 9.98 13.50 3.22
N PHE A 425 9.99 12.55 2.28
CA PHE A 425 8.91 11.61 2.08
C PHE A 425 8.57 10.87 3.38
N ASN A 426 9.59 10.40 4.10
CA ASN A 426 9.37 9.71 5.37
C ASN A 426 8.79 10.63 6.46
N ARG A 427 9.27 11.86 6.58
CA ARG A 427 8.71 12.82 7.54
C ARG A 427 7.27 13.21 7.23
N GLU A 428 6.92 13.29 5.98
CA GLU A 428 5.63 13.79 5.51
C GLU A 428 4.54 12.69 5.53
N PHE A 429 4.91 11.45 5.22
CA PHE A 429 3.95 10.37 5.00
C PHE A 429 3.99 9.25 6.05
N TYR A 430 4.91 9.30 7.00
CA TYR A 430 4.99 8.37 8.11
C TYR A 430 4.95 9.08 9.46
N ARG A 431 4.20 8.53 10.40
CA ARG A 431 4.37 8.84 11.81
C ARG A 431 5.55 8.03 12.35
N LEU A 432 6.46 8.69 13.07
CA LEU A 432 7.67 8.07 13.59
C LEU A 432 7.64 8.07 15.13
N ASP A 433 8.02 6.93 15.72
CA ASP A 433 8.24 6.86 17.17
C ASP A 433 9.49 7.65 17.62
N GLU A 434 9.74 7.69 18.92
CA GLU A 434 10.92 8.37 19.49
C GLU A 434 12.26 7.80 18.97
N ARG A 435 12.26 6.54 18.51
CA ARG A 435 13.42 5.85 17.95
C ARG A 435 13.51 5.99 16.42
N GLY A 436 12.66 6.82 15.82
CA GLY A 436 12.64 7.03 14.37
C GLY A 436 12.13 5.83 13.57
N ARG A 437 11.29 4.97 14.14
CA ARG A 437 10.64 3.86 13.43
C ARG A 437 9.27 4.30 12.98
N ALA A 438 8.87 3.88 11.80
CA ALA A 438 7.53 4.15 11.29
C ALA A 438 6.49 3.35 12.08
N THR A 439 5.52 4.03 12.65
CA THR A 439 4.41 3.42 13.42
C THR A 439 3.11 3.44 12.63
N ASP A 440 2.93 4.44 11.76
CA ASP A 440 1.70 4.65 11.04
C ASP A 440 1.92 5.49 9.77
N TYR A 441 0.90 5.57 8.90
CA TYR A 441 0.85 6.47 7.76
C TYR A 441 0.14 7.77 8.10
N GLN A 442 0.48 8.84 7.39
CA GLN A 442 -0.22 10.13 7.46
C GLN A 442 -0.24 10.79 6.09
N ASN A 443 -1.14 11.76 5.88
CA ASN A 443 -1.22 12.58 4.67
C ASN A 443 -1.37 11.77 3.35
N LEU A 444 -2.00 10.60 3.38
CA LEU A 444 -2.11 9.74 2.20
C LEU A 444 -2.91 10.37 1.06
N ALA A 445 -3.90 11.22 1.36
CA ALA A 445 -4.63 12.00 0.37
C ALA A 445 -3.70 12.95 -0.41
N GLU A 446 -2.76 13.60 0.29
CA GLU A 446 -1.76 14.45 -0.34
C GLU A 446 -0.80 13.65 -1.22
N LEU A 447 -0.36 12.46 -0.76
CA LEU A 447 0.46 11.57 -1.59
C LEU A 447 -0.27 11.22 -2.89
N ARG A 448 -1.55 10.85 -2.81
CA ARG A 448 -2.39 10.54 -3.97
C ARG A 448 -2.49 11.74 -4.92
N ARG A 449 -2.83 12.93 -4.39
CA ARG A 449 -2.90 14.16 -5.18
C ARG A 449 -1.59 14.46 -5.90
N ARG A 450 -0.47 14.24 -5.23
CA ARG A 450 0.88 14.50 -5.75
C ARG A 450 1.29 13.56 -6.87
N VAL A 451 0.90 12.29 -6.81
CA VAL A 451 1.24 11.30 -7.86
C VAL A 451 0.21 11.24 -9.00
N ALA A 452 -1.00 11.76 -8.80
CA ALA A 452 -2.08 11.76 -9.80
C ALA A 452 -1.66 12.29 -11.19
N PRO A 453 -0.80 13.32 -11.36
CA PRO A 453 -0.40 13.79 -12.68
C PRO A 453 0.37 12.77 -13.52
N VAL A 454 1.00 11.78 -12.89
CA VAL A 454 1.82 10.77 -13.59
C VAL A 454 1.24 9.36 -13.49
N MET A 455 0.22 9.13 -12.67
CA MET A 455 -0.37 7.82 -12.41
C MET A 455 -1.81 7.74 -12.90
N LEU A 456 -2.11 6.74 -13.71
CA LEU A 456 -3.49 6.33 -14.04
C LEU A 456 -3.73 4.95 -13.47
N ARG A 457 -4.78 4.81 -12.66
CA ARG A 457 -5.21 3.55 -12.08
C ARG A 457 -6.72 3.38 -12.25
N ARG A 458 -7.12 2.20 -12.70
CA ARG A 458 -8.53 1.79 -12.83
C ARG A 458 -8.67 0.38 -12.30
N ARG A 459 -9.79 0.10 -11.67
CA ARG A 459 -10.17 -1.22 -11.19
C ARG A 459 -10.95 -1.97 -12.27
N LYS A 460 -11.04 -3.28 -12.12
CA LYS A 460 -11.94 -4.08 -12.94
C LYS A 460 -13.40 -3.69 -12.72
N SER A 461 -13.79 -3.37 -11.48
CA SER A 461 -15.12 -2.85 -11.15
C SER A 461 -15.49 -1.59 -11.93
N ASP A 462 -14.55 -0.74 -12.24
CA ASP A 462 -14.79 0.50 -13.00
C ASP A 462 -15.09 0.25 -14.49
N VAL A 463 -14.81 -0.98 -14.97
CA VAL A 463 -14.96 -1.42 -16.36
C VAL A 463 -15.75 -2.73 -16.48
N GLU A 464 -16.49 -3.09 -15.47
CA GLU A 464 -17.12 -4.39 -15.21
C GLU A 464 -18.12 -4.86 -16.29
N ALA A 465 -18.76 -3.93 -17.01
CA ALA A 465 -19.70 -4.26 -18.07
C ALA A 465 -19.16 -5.21 -19.16
N GLU A 466 -17.87 -5.54 -19.13
CA GLU A 466 -17.17 -6.30 -20.14
C GLU A 466 -16.38 -7.52 -19.63
N LEU A 467 -16.53 -7.89 -18.35
CA LEU A 467 -15.86 -9.05 -17.76
C LEU A 467 -16.88 -10.15 -17.39
N PRO A 468 -16.53 -11.45 -17.54
CA PRO A 468 -17.39 -12.54 -17.10
C PRO A 468 -17.42 -12.61 -15.58
N GLY A 469 -18.48 -13.23 -15.04
CA GLY A 469 -18.61 -13.47 -13.61
C GLY A 469 -17.41 -14.22 -13.02
N ARG A 470 -17.08 -13.92 -11.77
CA ARG A 470 -16.05 -14.61 -10.98
C ARG A 470 -16.66 -15.13 -9.70
N THR A 471 -16.45 -16.42 -9.42
CA THR A 471 -16.83 -17.04 -8.15
C THR A 471 -15.58 -17.52 -7.43
N VAL A 472 -15.43 -17.15 -6.16
CA VAL A 472 -14.30 -17.60 -5.32
C VAL A 472 -14.84 -18.51 -4.24
N LYS A 473 -14.31 -19.73 -4.19
CA LYS A 473 -14.61 -20.73 -3.14
C LYS A 473 -13.34 -21.03 -2.36
N THR A 474 -13.42 -21.01 -1.04
CA THR A 474 -12.33 -21.42 -0.17
C THR A 474 -12.74 -22.71 0.56
N TYR A 475 -11.96 -23.75 0.39
CA TYR A 475 -12.14 -25.04 1.06
C TYR A 475 -11.14 -25.13 2.20
N PHE A 476 -11.66 -25.38 3.40
CA PHE A 476 -10.85 -25.58 4.58
C PHE A 476 -10.64 -27.08 4.80
N VAL A 477 -9.38 -27.50 4.78
CA VAL A 477 -9.00 -28.92 4.86
C VAL A 477 -8.37 -29.18 6.22
N PRO A 478 -8.96 -30.07 7.06
CA PRO A 478 -8.38 -30.37 8.36
C PRO A 478 -7.10 -31.23 8.22
N MET A 479 -6.14 -31.01 9.10
CA MET A 479 -4.97 -31.87 9.20
C MET A 479 -5.33 -33.17 9.97
N ILE A 480 -4.79 -34.30 9.53
CA ILE A 480 -4.84 -35.53 10.26
C ILE A 480 -3.71 -35.62 11.31
N GLU A 481 -3.83 -36.54 12.28
CA GLU A 481 -2.92 -36.66 13.43
C GLU A 481 -1.44 -36.76 13.03
N GLU A 482 -1.13 -37.56 12.01
CA GLU A 482 0.24 -37.74 11.53
C GLU A 482 0.82 -36.44 10.91
N GLN A 483 -0.01 -35.69 10.21
CA GLN A 483 0.36 -34.40 9.64
C GLN A 483 0.55 -33.36 10.76
N ILE A 484 -0.32 -33.34 11.78
CA ILE A 484 -0.24 -32.46 12.95
C ILE A 484 1.09 -32.68 13.70
N LYS A 485 1.48 -33.93 13.96
CA LYS A 485 2.74 -34.26 14.63
C LYS A 485 3.94 -33.61 13.89
N ARG A 486 4.00 -33.82 12.57
CA ARG A 486 5.10 -33.28 11.74
C ARG A 486 5.04 -31.75 11.62
N TYR A 487 3.85 -31.18 11.64
CA TYR A 487 3.67 -29.71 11.64
C TYR A 487 4.20 -29.10 12.96
N ASP A 488 3.94 -29.75 14.09
CA ASP A 488 4.37 -29.31 15.41
C ASP A 488 5.89 -29.41 15.59
N ASP A 489 6.59 -30.33 14.92
CA ASP A 489 8.04 -30.40 14.89
C ASP A 489 8.69 -29.09 14.37
N TYR A 490 8.01 -28.38 13.51
CA TYR A 490 8.45 -27.08 12.98
C TYR A 490 7.81 -25.89 13.72
N ARG A 491 6.54 -26.03 14.15
CA ARG A 491 5.80 -24.96 14.84
C ARG A 491 6.42 -24.63 16.19
N VAL A 492 6.77 -25.64 17.01
CA VAL A 492 7.31 -25.41 18.35
C VAL A 492 8.66 -24.66 18.33
N PRO A 493 9.66 -25.01 17.51
CA PRO A 493 10.88 -24.22 17.36
C PRO A 493 10.62 -22.82 16.78
N ALA A 494 9.69 -22.65 15.85
CA ALA A 494 9.33 -21.36 15.31
C ALA A 494 8.74 -20.45 16.38
N ALA A 495 7.80 -20.95 17.20
CA ALA A 495 7.21 -20.22 18.32
C ALA A 495 8.26 -19.78 19.34
N ARG A 496 9.26 -20.62 19.66
CA ARG A 496 10.38 -20.28 20.55
C ARG A 496 11.21 -19.11 19.99
N LEU A 497 11.53 -19.12 18.70
CA LEU A 497 12.25 -18.03 18.05
C LEU A 497 11.44 -16.73 18.04
N ILE A 498 10.12 -16.82 17.81
CA ILE A 498 9.23 -15.66 17.85
C ILE A 498 9.17 -15.07 19.26
N PHE A 499 9.06 -15.91 20.30
CA PHE A 499 9.10 -15.46 21.68
C PHE A 499 10.44 -14.82 22.09
N GLN A 500 11.56 -15.33 21.56
CA GLN A 500 12.86 -14.69 21.75
C GLN A 500 12.92 -13.32 21.03
N ALA A 501 12.33 -13.22 19.84
CA ALA A 501 12.28 -11.98 19.06
C ALA A 501 11.52 -10.83 19.76
N GLN A 502 10.60 -11.13 20.65
CA GLN A 502 9.93 -10.14 21.50
C GLN A 502 10.87 -9.53 22.55
N ARG A 503 11.81 -10.33 23.06
CA ARG A 503 12.74 -9.90 24.13
C ARG A 503 14.02 -9.28 23.59
N ARG A 504 14.54 -9.76 22.46
CA ARG A 504 15.72 -9.24 21.79
C ARG A 504 15.64 -9.39 20.28
N PRO A 505 16.35 -8.56 19.49
CA PRO A 505 16.46 -8.76 18.06
C PRO A 505 17.07 -10.14 17.75
N LEU A 506 16.48 -10.87 16.79
CA LEU A 506 17.07 -12.10 16.27
C LEU A 506 18.37 -11.80 15.51
N THR A 507 19.36 -12.65 15.66
CA THR A 507 20.54 -12.69 14.79
C THR A 507 20.12 -13.07 13.37
N GLN A 508 21.00 -12.84 12.39
CA GLN A 508 20.71 -13.23 10.99
C GLN A 508 20.46 -14.74 10.88
N THR A 509 21.27 -15.55 11.54
CA THR A 509 21.13 -17.02 11.55
C THR A 509 19.81 -17.48 12.16
N GLU A 510 19.38 -16.87 13.27
CA GLU A 510 18.09 -17.18 13.90
C GLU A 510 16.92 -16.76 13.00
N PHE A 511 17.07 -15.63 12.30
CA PHE A 511 16.07 -15.16 11.36
C PHE A 511 15.94 -16.10 10.15
N ASP A 512 17.06 -16.51 9.57
CA ASP A 512 17.10 -17.45 8.44
C ASP A 512 16.49 -18.82 8.87
N ARG A 513 16.81 -19.27 10.09
CA ARG A 513 16.18 -20.47 10.66
C ARG A 513 14.67 -20.34 10.82
N LEU A 514 14.19 -19.19 11.30
CA LEU A 514 12.76 -18.94 11.44
C LEU A 514 12.06 -18.97 10.06
N GLN A 515 12.64 -18.36 9.03
CA GLN A 515 12.10 -18.42 7.67
C GLN A 515 12.04 -19.85 7.14
N MET A 516 13.08 -20.65 7.39
CA MET A 516 13.09 -22.07 7.01
C MET A 516 11.98 -22.86 7.71
N LEU A 517 11.80 -22.67 9.02
CA LEU A 517 10.75 -23.35 9.79
C LEU A 517 9.35 -23.01 9.27
N LEU A 518 9.10 -21.73 8.97
CA LEU A 518 7.83 -21.28 8.39
C LEU A 518 7.58 -21.89 6.98
N ALA A 519 8.63 -22.02 6.18
CA ALA A 519 8.54 -22.71 4.88
C ALA A 519 8.20 -24.19 5.06
N CYS A 520 8.87 -24.89 6.00
CA CYS A 520 8.58 -26.29 6.30
C CYS A 520 7.14 -26.49 6.81
N MET A 521 6.65 -25.59 7.68
CA MET A 521 5.25 -25.62 8.13
C MET A 521 4.27 -25.55 6.96
N ARG A 522 4.53 -24.66 5.98
CA ARG A 522 3.68 -24.55 4.79
C ARG A 522 3.74 -25.80 3.91
N MET A 523 4.94 -26.37 3.73
CA MET A 523 5.09 -27.62 2.99
C MET A 523 4.29 -28.76 3.63
N VAL A 524 4.31 -28.86 4.97
CA VAL A 524 3.53 -29.85 5.71
C VAL A 524 2.02 -29.59 5.62
N CYS A 525 1.57 -28.32 5.52
CA CYS A 525 0.17 -28.00 5.26
C CYS A 525 -0.34 -28.60 3.94
N ASP A 526 0.51 -28.63 2.92
CA ASP A 526 0.17 -29.26 1.64
C ASP A 526 0.26 -30.80 1.76
N THR A 527 1.43 -31.29 2.09
CA THR A 527 1.70 -32.70 2.40
C THR A 527 3.08 -32.86 3.02
N PRO A 528 3.24 -33.73 4.04
CA PRO A 528 4.55 -34.11 4.53
C PRO A 528 5.47 -34.71 3.46
N ALA A 529 4.92 -35.30 2.39
CA ALA A 529 5.68 -35.91 1.29
C ALA A 529 6.66 -34.98 0.60
N ILE A 530 6.44 -33.65 0.70
CA ILE A 530 7.38 -32.66 0.17
C ILE A 530 8.72 -32.71 0.90
N LEU A 531 8.70 -32.93 2.21
CA LEU A 531 9.89 -33.02 3.08
C LEU A 531 10.37 -34.45 3.27
N ASP A 532 9.44 -35.39 3.39
CA ASP A 532 9.70 -36.81 3.60
C ASP A 532 8.89 -37.66 2.61
N PRO A 533 9.51 -38.10 1.50
CA PRO A 533 8.81 -38.90 0.47
C PRO A 533 8.19 -40.23 0.95
N THR A 534 8.57 -40.69 2.13
CA THR A 534 8.00 -41.92 2.71
C THR A 534 6.61 -41.71 3.30
N CYS A 535 6.26 -40.45 3.63
CA CYS A 535 4.95 -40.09 4.20
C CYS A 535 4.04 -39.49 3.14
N ARG A 536 3.25 -40.28 2.46
CA ARG A 536 2.37 -39.84 1.34
C ARG A 536 0.98 -39.34 1.78
N VAL A 537 0.81 -39.00 3.03
CA VAL A 537 -0.45 -38.47 3.55
C VAL A 537 -0.69 -37.06 2.98
N SER A 538 -1.86 -36.83 2.38
CA SER A 538 -2.24 -35.51 1.87
C SER A 538 -3.75 -35.30 1.80
N PRO A 539 -4.40 -34.85 2.88
CA PRO A 539 -5.84 -34.53 2.87
C PRO A 539 -6.20 -33.52 1.79
N LYS A 540 -5.30 -32.61 1.45
CA LYS A 540 -5.51 -31.65 0.36
C LYS A 540 -5.58 -32.30 -1.02
N LEU A 541 -4.88 -33.45 -1.26
CA LEU A 541 -5.00 -34.18 -2.51
C LEU A 541 -6.33 -34.93 -2.59
N GLU A 542 -6.78 -35.49 -1.49
CA GLU A 542 -8.07 -36.16 -1.40
C GLU A 542 -9.23 -35.18 -1.67
N GLU A 543 -9.18 -34.00 -1.02
CA GLU A 543 -10.16 -32.93 -1.29
C GLU A 543 -10.08 -32.43 -2.72
N LEU A 544 -8.84 -32.27 -3.25
CA LEU A 544 -8.62 -31.83 -4.62
C LEU A 544 -9.20 -32.83 -5.63
N GLU A 545 -9.10 -34.10 -5.40
CA GLU A 545 -9.71 -35.15 -6.26
C GLU A 545 -11.22 -34.96 -6.39
N GLY A 546 -11.92 -34.76 -5.28
CA GLY A 546 -13.34 -34.44 -5.28
C GLY A 546 -13.68 -33.18 -6.07
N ILE A 547 -12.93 -32.10 -5.83
CA ILE A 547 -13.09 -30.83 -6.51
C ILE A 547 -12.83 -30.97 -8.02
N LEU A 548 -11.80 -31.73 -8.42
CA LEU A 548 -11.48 -31.95 -9.83
C LEU A 548 -12.57 -32.76 -10.52
N ASN A 549 -13.14 -33.77 -9.88
CA ASN A 549 -14.28 -34.52 -10.38
C ASN A 549 -15.47 -33.61 -10.70
N ASP A 550 -15.86 -32.75 -9.74
CA ASP A 550 -16.93 -31.77 -9.94
C ASP A 550 -16.62 -30.78 -11.09
N LEU A 551 -15.40 -30.27 -11.15
CA LEU A 551 -15.01 -29.29 -12.17
C LEU A 551 -14.94 -29.91 -13.57
N PHE A 552 -14.62 -31.18 -13.71
CA PHE A 552 -14.52 -31.91 -14.97
C PHE A 552 -15.83 -32.55 -15.43
N GLU A 553 -16.93 -32.43 -14.67
CA GLU A 553 -18.26 -32.76 -15.17
C GLU A 553 -18.62 -31.98 -16.46
N GLU A 554 -18.08 -30.76 -16.59
CA GLU A 554 -18.14 -30.02 -17.86
C GLU A 554 -17.08 -30.56 -18.85
N PRO A 555 -17.48 -31.14 -19.99
CA PRO A 555 -16.55 -31.83 -20.91
C PRO A 555 -15.40 -31.00 -21.44
N ASP A 556 -15.67 -29.71 -21.73
CA ASP A 556 -14.71 -28.79 -22.36
C ASP A 556 -13.98 -27.87 -21.35
N ARG A 557 -14.14 -28.10 -20.03
CA ARG A 557 -13.51 -27.26 -19.02
C ARG A 557 -12.02 -27.52 -18.95
N LYS A 558 -11.23 -26.44 -19.03
CA LYS A 558 -9.79 -26.45 -18.77
C LYS A 558 -9.51 -25.76 -17.43
N ILE A 559 -8.56 -26.29 -16.68
CA ILE A 559 -8.24 -25.89 -15.31
C ILE A 559 -6.77 -25.50 -15.21
N ILE A 560 -6.47 -24.47 -14.42
CA ILE A 560 -5.10 -24.11 -14.03
C ILE A 560 -4.94 -24.45 -12.56
N VAL A 561 -3.93 -25.22 -12.21
CA VAL A 561 -3.58 -25.56 -10.83
C VAL A 561 -2.26 -24.91 -10.47
N PHE A 562 -2.26 -24.12 -9.40
CA PHE A 562 -1.08 -23.46 -8.87
C PHE A 562 -0.65 -24.04 -7.52
N SER A 563 0.65 -24.23 -7.38
CA SER A 563 1.31 -24.44 -6.09
C SER A 563 2.69 -23.76 -6.09
N GLU A 564 3.16 -23.30 -4.94
CA GLU A 564 4.52 -22.77 -4.76
C GLU A 564 5.57 -23.90 -4.86
N TRP A 565 5.14 -25.15 -4.52
CA TRP A 565 6.02 -26.31 -4.43
C TRP A 565 5.92 -27.23 -5.65
N GLU A 566 7.03 -27.42 -6.35
CA GLU A 566 7.09 -28.26 -7.55
C GLU A 566 6.74 -29.73 -7.22
N ARG A 567 7.18 -30.22 -6.04
CA ARG A 567 6.83 -31.58 -5.57
C ARG A 567 5.34 -31.79 -5.33
N MET A 568 4.64 -30.75 -4.85
CA MET A 568 3.18 -30.83 -4.72
C MET A 568 2.52 -30.96 -6.10
N LEU A 569 3.00 -30.22 -7.09
CA LEU A 569 2.50 -30.33 -8.46
C LEU A 569 2.82 -31.68 -9.10
N GLU A 570 3.93 -32.35 -8.70
CA GLU A 570 4.24 -33.74 -9.13
C GLU A 570 3.17 -34.70 -8.62
N LEU A 571 2.75 -34.60 -7.35
CA LEU A 571 1.67 -35.40 -6.78
C LEU A 571 0.33 -35.09 -7.44
N VAL A 572 0.03 -33.84 -7.72
CA VAL A 572 -1.18 -33.46 -8.48
C VAL A 572 -1.15 -34.03 -9.89
N ARG A 573 0.02 -34.14 -10.52
CA ARG A 573 0.17 -34.77 -11.84
C ARG A 573 -0.03 -36.28 -11.78
N GLU A 574 0.45 -36.94 -10.72
CA GLU A 574 0.18 -38.36 -10.46
C GLU A 574 -1.34 -38.59 -10.32
N LEU A 575 -2.01 -37.80 -9.48
CA LEU A 575 -3.47 -37.82 -9.32
C LEU A 575 -4.22 -37.60 -10.64
N ALA A 576 -3.82 -36.62 -11.43
CA ALA A 576 -4.41 -36.32 -12.73
C ALA A 576 -4.25 -37.49 -13.71
N ALA A 577 -3.10 -38.21 -13.67
CA ALA A 577 -2.86 -39.39 -14.50
C ALA A 577 -3.75 -40.55 -14.08
N GLU A 578 -3.99 -40.78 -12.77
CA GLU A 578 -4.94 -41.77 -12.24
C GLU A 578 -6.37 -41.48 -12.70
N MET A 579 -6.74 -40.16 -12.75
CA MET A 579 -8.05 -39.72 -13.26
C MET A 579 -8.13 -39.72 -14.82
N GLY A 580 -7.07 -40.11 -15.53
CA GLY A 580 -7.04 -40.10 -16.99
C GLY A 580 -6.99 -38.68 -17.63
N ILE A 581 -6.51 -37.67 -16.89
CA ILE A 581 -6.46 -36.28 -17.32
C ILE A 581 -5.07 -35.93 -17.82
N GLU A 582 -4.96 -35.48 -19.09
CA GLU A 582 -3.69 -34.99 -19.62
C GLU A 582 -3.33 -33.59 -19.07
N THR A 583 -2.06 -33.45 -18.69
CA THR A 583 -1.54 -32.24 -18.05
C THR A 583 -0.45 -31.57 -18.87
N ALA A 584 -0.42 -30.23 -18.87
CA ALA A 584 0.72 -29.43 -19.31
C ALA A 584 1.53 -28.95 -18.10
N TRP A 585 2.87 -28.95 -18.22
CA TRP A 585 3.80 -28.71 -17.12
C TRP A 585 4.60 -27.41 -17.27
N HIS A 586 4.46 -26.48 -16.33
CA HIS A 586 5.11 -25.18 -16.39
C HIS A 586 5.72 -24.77 -15.05
N THR A 587 6.98 -25.10 -14.82
CA THR A 587 7.69 -24.80 -13.57
C THR A 587 9.02 -24.08 -13.84
N GLY A 588 9.69 -23.65 -12.75
CA GLY A 588 10.99 -22.99 -12.82
C GLY A 588 12.10 -23.86 -13.39
N SER A 589 12.03 -25.17 -13.19
CA SER A 589 13.02 -26.15 -13.64
C SER A 589 12.98 -26.42 -15.16
N VAL A 590 11.85 -26.12 -15.84
CA VAL A 590 11.66 -26.39 -17.27
C VAL A 590 12.36 -25.34 -18.13
N PRO A 591 13.16 -25.71 -19.16
CA PRO A 591 13.75 -24.78 -20.10
C PRO A 591 12.73 -23.95 -20.86
N GLN A 592 13.02 -22.69 -21.16
CA GLN A 592 12.09 -21.73 -21.75
C GLN A 592 11.44 -22.20 -23.05
N GLN A 593 12.17 -22.87 -23.93
CA GLN A 593 11.61 -23.38 -25.18
C GLN A 593 10.53 -24.45 -24.92
N ARG A 594 10.76 -25.34 -23.98
CA ARG A 594 9.82 -26.38 -23.61
C ARG A 594 8.57 -25.81 -22.92
N ARG A 595 8.75 -24.78 -22.07
CA ARG A 595 7.60 -24.07 -21.48
C ARG A 595 6.65 -23.50 -22.53
N ARG A 596 7.20 -22.93 -23.61
CA ARG A 596 6.38 -22.41 -24.74
C ARG A 596 5.59 -23.52 -25.42
N ALA A 597 6.18 -24.67 -25.63
CA ALA A 597 5.50 -25.83 -26.19
C ALA A 597 4.34 -26.31 -25.29
N GLU A 598 4.56 -26.39 -23.98
CA GLU A 598 3.52 -26.77 -23.01
C GLU A 598 2.34 -25.78 -22.98
N ILE A 599 2.62 -24.48 -23.05
CA ILE A 599 1.58 -23.46 -23.13
C ILE A 599 0.75 -23.61 -24.42
N LEU A 600 1.40 -23.85 -25.57
CA LEU A 600 0.71 -24.05 -26.84
C LEU A 600 -0.10 -25.34 -26.84
N ARG A 601 0.43 -26.42 -26.25
CA ARG A 601 -0.29 -27.69 -26.08
C ARG A 601 -1.55 -27.46 -25.25
N PHE A 602 -1.46 -26.82 -24.10
CA PHE A 602 -2.63 -26.53 -23.28
C PHE A 602 -3.66 -25.64 -24.01
N LYS A 603 -3.22 -24.67 -24.80
CA LYS A 603 -4.14 -23.81 -25.54
C LYS A 603 -4.87 -24.53 -26.66
N ASN A 604 -4.18 -25.38 -27.41
CA ASN A 604 -4.67 -25.88 -28.71
C ASN A 604 -5.14 -27.33 -28.67
N ASP A 605 -4.66 -28.14 -27.74
CA ASP A 605 -5.02 -29.55 -27.61
C ASP A 605 -6.23 -29.71 -26.68
N PRO A 606 -7.38 -30.21 -27.16
CA PRO A 606 -8.57 -30.44 -26.33
C PRO A 606 -8.36 -31.50 -25.27
N SER A 607 -7.48 -32.47 -25.47
CA SER A 607 -7.19 -33.55 -24.50
C SER A 607 -6.42 -33.04 -23.30
N CYS A 608 -5.58 -32.00 -23.49
CA CYS A 608 -4.82 -31.38 -22.42
C CYS A 608 -5.71 -30.42 -21.60
N ARG A 609 -6.35 -30.95 -20.58
CA ARG A 609 -7.37 -30.22 -19.80
C ARG A 609 -6.83 -29.53 -18.56
N MET A 610 -5.64 -29.88 -18.07
CA MET A 610 -5.07 -29.32 -16.86
C MET A 610 -3.69 -28.67 -17.11
N PHE A 611 -3.47 -27.47 -16.59
CA PHE A 611 -2.20 -26.76 -16.62
C PHE A 611 -1.62 -26.62 -15.21
N LEU A 612 -0.52 -27.30 -14.95
CA LEU A 612 0.16 -27.31 -13.66
C LEU A 612 1.30 -26.30 -13.65
N SER A 613 1.28 -25.33 -12.73
CA SER A 613 2.27 -24.28 -12.70
C SER A 613 2.65 -23.84 -11.30
N THR A 614 3.94 -23.57 -11.13
CA THR A 614 4.41 -22.78 -9.98
C THR A 614 4.17 -21.29 -10.24
N ASP A 615 4.51 -20.43 -9.27
CA ASP A 615 4.45 -18.96 -9.43
C ASP A 615 5.21 -18.43 -10.66
N SER A 616 6.08 -19.25 -11.28
CA SER A 616 6.73 -18.89 -12.55
C SER A 616 5.72 -18.66 -13.68
N GLY A 617 4.56 -19.33 -13.64
CA GLY A 617 3.46 -19.14 -14.59
C GLY A 617 2.43 -18.11 -14.16
N SER A 618 2.53 -17.58 -12.92
CA SER A 618 1.63 -16.54 -12.44
C SER A 618 1.90 -15.18 -13.08
N VAL A 619 3.04 -14.99 -13.75
CA VAL A 619 3.43 -13.71 -14.35
C VAL A 619 3.20 -13.74 -15.86
N GLY A 620 2.25 -12.93 -16.34
CA GLY A 620 2.06 -12.51 -17.73
C GLY A 620 1.44 -13.50 -18.71
N LEU A 621 1.33 -14.80 -18.41
CA LEU A 621 0.78 -15.78 -19.35
C LEU A 621 -0.69 -15.52 -19.66
N ASN A 622 -1.08 -15.72 -20.92
CA ASN A 622 -2.47 -15.69 -21.35
C ASN A 622 -3.02 -17.12 -21.43
N LEU A 623 -3.86 -17.50 -20.43
CA LEU A 623 -4.47 -18.83 -20.34
C LEU A 623 -6.01 -18.75 -20.26
N GLN A 624 -6.62 -17.86 -21.04
CA GLN A 624 -8.07 -17.62 -21.11
C GLN A 624 -8.88 -18.84 -21.56
N VAL A 625 -8.24 -19.85 -22.11
CA VAL A 625 -8.90 -21.12 -22.43
C VAL A 625 -9.37 -21.88 -21.19
N ALA A 626 -8.81 -21.57 -20.01
CA ALA A 626 -9.23 -22.14 -18.75
C ALA A 626 -10.37 -21.30 -18.13
N SER A 627 -11.35 -21.97 -17.56
CA SER A 627 -12.46 -21.35 -16.80
C SER A 627 -12.45 -21.70 -15.30
N ALA A 628 -11.41 -22.40 -14.84
CA ALA A 628 -11.18 -22.62 -13.41
C ALA A 628 -9.72 -22.42 -13.03
N VAL A 629 -9.50 -21.91 -11.83
CA VAL A 629 -8.17 -21.72 -11.22
C VAL A 629 -8.21 -22.33 -9.83
N VAL A 630 -7.34 -23.29 -9.57
CA VAL A 630 -7.18 -23.93 -8.27
C VAL A 630 -5.85 -23.53 -7.65
N ASN A 631 -5.89 -22.95 -6.45
CA ASN A 631 -4.71 -22.64 -5.64
C ASN A 631 -4.60 -23.71 -4.55
N VAL A 632 -3.66 -24.62 -4.68
CA VAL A 632 -3.40 -25.68 -3.70
C VAL A 632 -2.82 -25.10 -2.41
N ASP A 633 -2.03 -24.03 -2.56
CA ASP A 633 -1.49 -23.21 -1.48
C ASP A 633 -1.73 -21.72 -1.74
N LEU A 634 -1.76 -20.94 -0.66
CA LEU A 634 -1.90 -19.49 -0.74
C LEU A 634 -0.53 -18.78 -0.72
N PRO A 635 -0.26 -17.84 -1.65
CA PRO A 635 0.95 -17.05 -1.60
C PRO A 635 0.89 -16.01 -0.47
N TRP A 636 2.03 -15.62 0.08
CA TRP A 636 2.15 -14.56 1.09
C TRP A 636 1.67 -13.16 0.64
N ASN A 637 1.54 -12.97 -0.66
CA ASN A 637 1.24 -11.69 -1.27
C ASN A 637 -0.09 -11.76 -2.03
N PRO A 638 -1.11 -10.95 -1.66
CA PRO A 638 -2.40 -10.94 -2.36
C PRO A 638 -2.26 -10.62 -3.85
N ALA A 639 -1.28 -9.80 -4.22
CA ALA A 639 -1.00 -9.51 -5.60
C ALA A 639 -0.63 -10.76 -6.42
N ARG A 640 0.08 -11.73 -5.83
CA ARG A 640 0.39 -13.00 -6.50
C ARG A 640 -0.85 -13.86 -6.67
N LEU A 641 -1.74 -13.88 -5.67
CA LEU A 641 -3.00 -14.59 -5.78
C LEU A 641 -3.85 -14.01 -6.92
N GLU A 642 -3.98 -12.69 -6.98
CA GLU A 642 -4.67 -12.02 -8.09
C GLU A 642 -3.93 -12.21 -9.44
N GLN A 643 -2.60 -12.30 -9.44
CA GLN A 643 -1.83 -12.66 -10.64
C GLN A 643 -2.17 -14.07 -11.15
N ARG A 644 -2.26 -15.07 -10.27
CA ARG A 644 -2.68 -16.44 -10.60
C ARG A 644 -4.08 -16.42 -11.23
N ILE A 645 -5.03 -15.75 -10.59
CA ILE A 645 -6.43 -15.62 -11.04
C ILE A 645 -6.52 -14.89 -12.39
N ALA A 646 -5.78 -13.82 -12.56
CA ALA A 646 -5.76 -13.02 -13.78
C ALA A 646 -5.17 -13.73 -15.02
N ARG A 647 -4.70 -14.97 -14.89
CA ARG A 647 -4.33 -15.80 -16.05
C ARG A 647 -5.54 -16.25 -16.83
N SER A 648 -6.62 -16.58 -16.14
CA SER A 648 -7.91 -17.01 -16.69
C SER A 648 -8.94 -15.88 -16.68
N TRP A 649 -9.11 -15.19 -15.56
CA TRP A 649 -10.09 -14.11 -15.41
C TRP A 649 -9.59 -12.79 -15.96
N ARG A 650 -9.83 -12.59 -17.23
CA ARG A 650 -9.43 -11.37 -17.94
C ARG A 650 -10.36 -11.12 -19.11
N LYS A 651 -10.23 -9.97 -19.74
CA LYS A 651 -11.05 -9.59 -20.89
C LYS A 651 -10.97 -10.61 -22.03
N ASN A 652 -12.08 -10.82 -22.74
CA ASN A 652 -12.34 -11.84 -23.76
C ASN A 652 -12.43 -13.26 -23.21
N GLN A 653 -12.55 -13.45 -21.91
CA GLN A 653 -13.02 -14.70 -21.33
C GLN A 653 -14.55 -14.77 -21.53
N THR A 654 -15.04 -15.83 -22.12
CA THR A 654 -16.46 -16.00 -22.46
C THR A 654 -17.25 -16.75 -21.40
N ARG A 655 -16.54 -17.46 -20.50
CA ARG A 655 -17.13 -18.26 -19.41
C ARG A 655 -16.89 -17.60 -18.05
N SER A 656 -17.81 -17.80 -17.12
CA SER A 656 -17.56 -17.46 -15.71
C SER A 656 -16.35 -18.23 -15.18
N VAL A 657 -15.51 -17.58 -14.37
CA VAL A 657 -14.31 -18.19 -13.82
C VAL A 657 -14.52 -18.59 -12.38
N THR A 658 -14.34 -19.88 -12.13
CA THR A 658 -14.34 -20.45 -10.77
C THR A 658 -12.92 -20.43 -10.20
N VAL A 659 -12.75 -19.79 -9.03
CA VAL A 659 -11.50 -19.80 -8.29
C VAL A 659 -11.66 -20.64 -7.04
N VAL A 660 -10.81 -21.62 -6.88
CA VAL A 660 -10.77 -22.52 -5.70
C VAL A 660 -9.49 -22.26 -4.94
N ASN A 661 -9.61 -22.02 -3.64
CA ASN A 661 -8.48 -21.91 -2.72
C ASN A 661 -8.55 -23.06 -1.70
N LEU A 662 -7.51 -23.87 -1.60
CA LEU A 662 -7.37 -24.87 -0.55
C LEU A 662 -6.56 -24.27 0.60
N VAL A 663 -7.10 -24.34 1.80
CA VAL A 663 -6.50 -23.77 3.02
C VAL A 663 -6.51 -24.82 4.11
N CYS A 664 -5.35 -25.12 4.64
CA CYS A 664 -5.24 -26.04 5.76
C CYS A 664 -5.81 -25.40 7.03
N GLU A 665 -6.79 -26.04 7.67
CA GLU A 665 -7.43 -25.51 8.88
C GLU A 665 -6.43 -25.40 10.04
N ASN A 666 -6.64 -24.41 10.89
CA ASN A 666 -5.88 -24.20 12.13
C ASN A 666 -4.36 -24.24 11.92
N SER A 667 -3.91 -23.72 10.79
CA SER A 667 -2.53 -23.70 10.36
C SER A 667 -2.04 -22.28 10.04
N ILE A 668 -0.77 -22.18 9.70
CA ILE A 668 -0.17 -20.94 9.20
C ILE A 668 -0.91 -20.41 7.94
N GLU A 669 -1.53 -21.27 7.13
CA GLU A 669 -2.27 -20.85 5.94
C GLU A 669 -3.56 -20.11 6.30
N HIS A 670 -4.22 -20.49 7.39
CA HIS A 670 -5.37 -19.75 7.90
C HIS A 670 -4.98 -18.31 8.29
N GLY A 671 -3.83 -18.17 8.96
CA GLY A 671 -3.26 -16.85 9.27
C GLY A 671 -2.85 -16.05 8.02
N ILE A 672 -2.35 -16.72 6.98
CA ILE A 672 -2.03 -16.10 5.68
C ILE A 672 -3.29 -15.54 5.02
N LEU A 673 -4.39 -16.26 5.02
CA LEU A 673 -5.67 -15.80 4.45
C LEU A 673 -6.11 -14.47 5.08
N HIS A 674 -6.04 -14.36 6.41
CA HIS A 674 -6.34 -13.13 7.13
C HIS A 674 -5.38 -11.97 6.76
N LEU A 675 -4.09 -12.26 6.66
CA LEU A 675 -3.07 -11.29 6.26
C LEU A 675 -3.29 -10.77 4.83
N LEU A 676 -3.72 -11.63 3.90
CA LEU A 676 -4.03 -11.25 2.53
C LEU A 676 -5.12 -10.18 2.48
N GLY A 677 -6.18 -10.34 3.28
CA GLY A 677 -7.26 -9.35 3.40
C GLY A 677 -6.76 -7.98 3.90
N GLN A 678 -5.90 -7.96 4.93
CA GLN A 678 -5.33 -6.71 5.46
C GLN A 678 -4.45 -5.98 4.45
N LYS A 679 -3.60 -6.70 3.72
CA LYS A 679 -2.73 -6.11 2.69
C LYS A 679 -3.51 -5.57 1.49
N GLN A 680 -4.58 -6.23 1.12
CA GLN A 680 -5.47 -5.75 0.06
C GLN A 680 -6.16 -4.45 0.47
N ALA A 681 -6.68 -4.37 1.70
CA ALA A 681 -7.30 -3.16 2.24
C ALA A 681 -6.32 -1.98 2.28
N LEU A 682 -5.03 -2.21 2.60
CA LEU A 682 -3.99 -1.17 2.54
C LEU A 682 -3.80 -0.62 1.12
N ALA A 683 -3.67 -1.51 0.14
CA ALA A 683 -3.46 -1.09 -1.25
C ALA A 683 -4.66 -0.29 -1.77
N GLU A 684 -5.88 -0.74 -1.48
CA GLU A 684 -7.12 -0.07 -1.85
C GLU A 684 -7.27 1.29 -1.14
N GLY A 685 -6.97 1.36 0.15
CA GLY A 685 -7.01 2.61 0.92
C GLY A 685 -6.07 3.68 0.36
N VAL A 686 -4.81 3.32 0.09
CA VAL A 686 -3.80 4.27 -0.38
C VAL A 686 -4.01 4.67 -1.84
N LEU A 687 -4.33 3.72 -2.73
CA LEU A 687 -4.40 3.96 -4.18
C LEU A 687 -5.78 4.44 -4.63
N ASP A 688 -6.84 3.87 -4.07
CA ASP A 688 -8.20 4.06 -4.57
C ASP A 688 -9.05 4.97 -3.67
N GLY A 689 -8.58 5.26 -2.45
CA GLY A 689 -9.30 6.12 -1.50
C GLY A 689 -10.51 5.47 -0.85
N CYS A 690 -10.60 4.15 -0.92
CA CYS A 690 -11.68 3.40 -0.34
C CYS A 690 -11.23 2.77 0.99
N GLY A 691 -12.11 2.83 2.01
CA GLY A 691 -11.83 2.27 3.35
C GLY A 691 -11.35 3.31 4.36
N ASP A 692 -11.39 2.92 5.64
CA ASP A 692 -10.92 3.74 6.76
C ASP A 692 -9.39 3.69 6.82
N ILE A 693 -8.77 4.72 6.26
CA ILE A 693 -7.31 4.84 6.14
C ILE A 693 -6.67 5.05 7.53
N ASP A 694 -7.41 5.66 8.47
CA ASP A 694 -6.93 5.94 9.82
C ASP A 694 -6.89 4.67 10.71
N ALA A 695 -7.59 3.61 10.32
CA ALA A 695 -7.56 2.31 11.01
C ALA A 695 -6.38 1.40 10.60
N LEU A 696 -5.63 1.76 9.55
CA LEU A 696 -4.53 0.97 9.03
C LEU A 696 -3.24 1.21 9.85
N LYS A 697 -3.11 0.53 10.98
CA LYS A 697 -1.86 0.52 11.75
C LYS A 697 -0.75 -0.16 10.94
N LEU A 698 0.37 0.53 10.80
CA LEU A 698 1.59 -0.03 10.24
C LEU A 698 2.29 -0.89 11.30
N PRO A 699 2.39 -2.17 11.06
CA PRO A 699 3.39 -2.94 11.77
C PRO A 699 4.75 -2.61 11.17
N SER A 700 5.56 -1.82 11.84
CA SER A 700 6.87 -1.42 11.35
C SER A 700 7.98 -2.33 11.84
N GLY A 701 8.87 -2.75 10.95
CA GLY A 701 10.12 -3.43 11.26
C GLY A 701 9.99 -4.90 11.66
N ARG A 702 11.08 -5.45 12.24
CA ARG A 702 11.14 -6.84 12.72
C ARG A 702 10.10 -7.15 13.80
N ALA A 703 9.77 -6.19 14.67
CA ALA A 703 8.77 -6.38 15.71
C ALA A 703 7.38 -6.70 15.15
N ALA A 704 6.97 -6.00 14.13
CA ALA A 704 5.68 -6.22 13.50
C ALA A 704 5.63 -7.49 12.63
N MET A 705 6.77 -7.86 12.05
CA MET A 705 6.87 -9.17 11.40
C MET A 705 6.72 -10.29 12.43
N VAL A 706 7.34 -10.13 13.61
CA VAL A 706 7.22 -11.06 14.74
C VAL A 706 5.80 -11.10 15.28
N GLU A 707 5.15 -9.95 15.45
CA GLU A 707 3.75 -9.85 15.89
C GLU A 707 2.78 -10.51 14.89
N ARG A 708 2.97 -10.31 13.60
CA ARG A 708 2.21 -11.01 12.54
C ARG A 708 2.44 -12.51 12.56
N MET A 709 3.70 -12.94 12.68
CA MET A 709 4.04 -14.36 12.78
C MET A 709 3.44 -14.98 14.04
N GLN A 710 3.40 -14.24 15.15
CA GLN A 710 2.73 -14.67 16.37
C GLN A 710 1.23 -14.78 16.16
N ALA A 711 0.57 -13.79 15.58
CA ALA A 711 -0.85 -13.84 15.26
C ALA A 711 -1.21 -15.04 14.34
N MET A 712 -0.34 -15.36 13.39
CA MET A 712 -0.51 -16.53 12.52
C MET A 712 -0.34 -17.85 13.27
N LEU A 713 0.56 -17.92 14.25
CA LEU A 713 0.75 -19.11 15.07
C LEU A 713 -0.34 -19.26 16.14
N THR A 714 -0.84 -18.15 16.71
CA THR A 714 -1.92 -18.16 17.69
C THR A 714 -3.29 -18.44 17.05
N ALA A 715 -3.50 -18.10 15.79
CA ALA A 715 -4.66 -18.55 15.04
C ALA A 715 -4.66 -20.09 14.84
N ALA A 716 -3.46 -20.69 14.81
CA ALA A 716 -3.27 -22.15 14.80
C ALA A 716 -3.45 -22.79 16.19
N ASP A 717 -3.30 -22.01 17.28
CA ASP A 717 -3.43 -22.52 18.66
C ASP A 717 -4.88 -22.71 19.13
N ALA A 718 -5.87 -22.34 18.32
CA ALA A 718 -7.28 -22.63 18.66
C ALA A 718 -7.59 -24.14 18.76
N THR A 719 -6.64 -25.02 18.40
CA THR A 719 -6.76 -26.50 18.48
C THR A 719 -5.54 -27.19 19.09
N ALA A 720 -4.59 -26.44 19.71
CA ALA A 720 -3.65 -27.06 20.63
C ALA A 720 -4.43 -27.80 21.73
N PRO A 721 -3.94 -28.93 22.31
CA PRO A 721 -4.57 -29.53 23.46
C PRO A 721 -4.81 -28.42 24.48
N ARG A 722 -6.08 -28.09 24.63
CA ARG A 722 -6.56 -26.99 25.47
C ARG A 722 -5.89 -27.16 26.82
N ILE A 723 -4.98 -26.30 27.20
CA ILE A 723 -4.63 -26.19 28.61
C ILE A 723 -5.95 -25.72 29.23
N VAL A 724 -6.72 -26.70 29.75
CA VAL A 724 -7.99 -26.46 30.40
C VAL A 724 -7.65 -25.50 31.53
N THR A 725 -7.99 -24.23 31.42
CA THR A 725 -7.78 -23.28 32.49
C THR A 725 -8.59 -23.72 33.69
N ALA A 726 -8.20 -23.35 34.90
CA ALA A 726 -8.85 -23.82 36.12
C ALA A 726 -10.37 -23.51 36.14
N ASP A 727 -10.79 -22.42 35.52
CA ASP A 727 -12.18 -22.02 35.35
C ASP A 727 -12.90 -22.94 34.32
N GLU A 728 -12.24 -23.32 33.25
CA GLU A 728 -12.79 -24.27 32.24
C GLU A 728 -12.91 -25.70 32.81
N ALA A 729 -11.97 -26.14 33.63
CA ALA A 729 -12.03 -27.42 34.33
C ALA A 729 -13.23 -27.47 35.29
N ILE A 730 -13.49 -26.34 35.99
CA ILE A 730 -14.66 -26.22 36.87
C ILE A 730 -15.95 -26.21 36.04
N ALA A 731 -15.98 -25.53 34.91
CA ALA A 731 -17.14 -25.49 34.04
C ALA A 731 -17.47 -26.88 33.47
N GLU A 732 -16.46 -27.63 33.04
CA GLU A 732 -16.65 -29.00 32.55
C GLU A 732 -17.07 -29.96 33.63
N GLU A 733 -16.56 -29.84 34.86
CA GLU A 733 -16.98 -30.64 36.02
C GLU A 733 -18.44 -30.38 36.39
N LEU A 734 -18.87 -29.08 36.43
CA LEU A 734 -20.24 -28.71 36.76
C LEU A 734 -21.22 -29.23 35.67
N ARG A 735 -20.83 -29.15 34.40
CA ARG A 735 -21.63 -29.68 33.29
C ARG A 735 -21.72 -31.21 33.31
N SER A 736 -20.62 -31.88 33.59
CA SER A 736 -20.60 -33.35 33.70
C SER A 736 -21.48 -33.83 34.83
N ARG A 737 -21.57 -33.09 35.95
CA ARG A 737 -22.33 -33.45 37.15
C ARG A 737 -23.81 -33.12 37.05
N HIS A 738 -24.15 -31.95 36.50
CA HIS A 738 -25.54 -31.46 36.53
C HIS A 738 -26.20 -31.41 35.13
N GLY A 739 -25.45 -31.63 34.06
CA GLY A 739 -25.97 -31.73 32.71
C GLY A 739 -26.73 -30.48 32.26
N GLU A 740 -27.95 -30.64 31.78
CA GLU A 740 -28.83 -29.57 31.32
C GLU A 740 -29.30 -28.62 32.43
N ARG A 741 -29.15 -28.97 33.73
CA ARG A 741 -29.48 -28.11 34.85
C ARG A 741 -28.46 -26.99 35.08
N VAL A 742 -27.34 -26.93 34.34
CA VAL A 742 -26.40 -25.83 34.32
C VAL A 742 -26.89 -24.76 33.35
N LEU A 743 -27.39 -23.68 33.88
CA LEU A 743 -27.96 -22.57 33.08
C LEU A 743 -26.90 -21.57 32.57
N LEU A 744 -25.92 -21.23 33.42
CA LEU A 744 -24.88 -20.27 33.09
C LEU A 744 -23.62 -20.54 33.93
N ILE A 745 -22.46 -20.42 33.32
CA ILE A 745 -21.17 -20.34 34.02
C ILE A 745 -20.39 -19.14 33.46
N GLU A 746 -20.03 -18.22 34.35
CA GLU A 746 -19.24 -17.04 34.02
C GLU A 746 -17.99 -16.97 34.89
N ALA A 747 -16.82 -16.72 34.26
CA ALA A 747 -15.61 -16.37 34.98
C ALA A 747 -15.42 -14.85 34.98
N ARG A 748 -15.16 -14.29 36.13
CA ARG A 748 -14.99 -12.85 36.35
C ARG A 748 -13.67 -12.60 37.08
N ARG A 749 -12.96 -11.58 36.70
CA ARG A 749 -11.75 -11.13 37.41
C ARG A 749 -12.11 -9.98 38.34
N GLY A 750 -11.94 -10.18 39.63
CA GLY A 750 -12.22 -9.15 40.65
C GLY A 750 -11.23 -7.96 40.57
N ALA A 751 -11.55 -6.89 41.27
CA ALA A 751 -10.66 -5.74 41.39
C ALA A 751 -9.31 -6.07 42.08
N ASP A 752 -9.26 -7.16 42.83
CA ASP A 752 -8.08 -7.76 43.44
C ASP A 752 -7.23 -8.62 42.49
N GLY A 753 -7.64 -8.71 41.22
CA GLY A 753 -7.00 -9.53 40.18
C GLY A 753 -7.28 -11.04 40.26
N GLN A 754 -8.02 -11.50 41.30
CA GLN A 754 -8.36 -12.90 41.45
C GLN A 754 -9.50 -13.31 40.49
N LEU A 755 -9.41 -14.53 39.97
CA LEU A 755 -10.43 -15.11 39.12
C LEU A 755 -11.50 -15.76 40.01
N ARG A 756 -12.79 -15.46 39.72
CA ARG A 756 -13.95 -16.02 40.41
C ARG A 756 -14.90 -16.58 39.35
N VAL A 757 -15.52 -17.71 39.64
CA VAL A 757 -16.48 -18.38 38.78
C VAL A 757 -17.87 -18.28 39.40
N LEU A 758 -18.83 -17.78 38.63
CA LEU A 758 -20.24 -17.75 38.99
C LEU A 758 -20.97 -18.83 38.21
N ALA A 759 -21.64 -19.76 38.88
CA ALA A 759 -22.47 -20.78 38.26
C ALA A 759 -23.94 -20.57 38.62
N VAL A 760 -24.81 -20.59 37.61
CA VAL A 760 -26.25 -20.54 37.81
C VAL A 760 -26.78 -21.94 37.52
N LEU A 761 -27.37 -22.58 38.56
CA LEU A 761 -27.80 -23.96 38.54
C LEU A 761 -29.31 -24.05 38.82
N ASP A 762 -30.03 -24.82 38.02
CA ASP A 762 -31.46 -25.11 38.23
C ASP A 762 -31.61 -26.34 39.13
N LEU A 763 -31.28 -26.14 40.40
CA LEU A 763 -31.31 -27.15 41.46
C LEU A 763 -32.32 -26.73 42.54
N ASP A 764 -32.91 -27.74 43.23
CA ASP A 764 -33.67 -27.44 44.42
C ASP A 764 -32.77 -26.89 45.55
N PRO A 765 -33.32 -26.16 46.55
CA PRO A 765 -32.54 -25.49 47.56
C PRO A 765 -31.60 -26.40 48.40
N GLU A 766 -32.00 -27.66 48.66
CA GLU A 766 -31.16 -28.62 49.36
C GLU A 766 -29.98 -29.10 48.53
N ALA A 767 -30.22 -29.42 47.28
CA ALA A 767 -29.18 -29.84 46.33
C ALA A 767 -28.20 -28.66 46.01
N LEU A 768 -28.70 -27.46 45.85
CA LEU A 768 -27.86 -26.24 45.67
C LEU A 768 -26.99 -25.99 46.93
N ALA A 769 -27.55 -26.06 48.13
CA ALA A 769 -26.78 -25.88 49.38
C ALA A 769 -25.69 -26.95 49.54
N ALA A 770 -25.96 -28.20 49.15
CA ALA A 770 -24.97 -29.27 49.16
C ALA A 770 -23.86 -29.02 48.14
N GLU A 771 -24.17 -28.48 46.95
CA GLU A 771 -23.17 -28.15 45.90
C GLU A 771 -22.33 -26.95 46.30
N VAL A 772 -22.91 -25.87 46.87
CA VAL A 772 -22.21 -24.72 47.41
C VAL A 772 -21.21 -25.14 48.48
N LYS A 773 -21.65 -26.01 49.40
CA LYS A 773 -20.77 -26.55 50.44
C LYS A 773 -19.59 -27.35 49.87
N ARG A 774 -19.86 -28.21 48.86
CA ARG A 774 -18.82 -28.99 48.16
C ARG A 774 -17.81 -28.08 47.47
N LEU A 775 -18.27 -27.01 46.79
CA LEU A 775 -17.40 -26.06 46.10
C LEU A 775 -16.56 -25.26 47.07
N ALA A 776 -17.11 -24.91 48.22
CA ALA A 776 -16.39 -24.18 49.29
C ALA A 776 -15.34 -25.03 50.05
N GLU A 777 -15.49 -26.35 50.06
CA GLU A 777 -14.54 -27.29 50.69
C GLU A 777 -13.28 -27.55 49.86
N ARG A 778 -13.20 -27.03 48.64
CA ARG A 778 -11.99 -27.09 47.80
C ARG A 778 -10.89 -26.18 48.36
N LYS A 779 -9.90 -26.79 49.02
CA LYS A 779 -8.74 -26.09 49.60
C LYS A 779 -7.52 -26.19 48.70
N ASP A 780 -7.56 -25.58 47.50
CA ASP A 780 -6.37 -25.46 46.64
C ASP A 780 -6.17 -23.98 46.29
N ASP A 781 -5.12 -23.35 46.73
CA ASP A 781 -4.81 -21.94 46.51
C ASP A 781 -4.65 -21.58 45.01
N ALA A 782 -4.60 -22.57 44.13
CA ALA A 782 -4.51 -22.42 42.65
C ALA A 782 -5.87 -22.47 41.95
N VAL A 783 -6.97 -22.73 42.64
CA VAL A 783 -8.30 -22.88 42.02
C VAL A 783 -9.15 -21.63 42.31
N PRO A 784 -9.80 -21.04 41.26
CA PRO A 784 -10.66 -19.86 41.45
C PRO A 784 -11.83 -20.18 42.39
N ALA A 785 -12.21 -19.20 43.20
CA ALA A 785 -13.41 -19.29 44.04
C ALA A 785 -14.65 -19.41 43.19
N VAL A 786 -15.51 -20.37 43.53
CA VAL A 786 -16.75 -20.70 42.79
C VAL A 786 -17.96 -20.37 43.65
N GLU A 787 -18.83 -19.48 43.13
CA GLU A 787 -20.12 -19.16 43.72
C GLU A 787 -21.21 -19.82 42.86
N ALA A 788 -22.10 -20.58 43.48
CA ALA A 788 -23.25 -21.19 42.80
C ALA A 788 -24.55 -20.56 43.37
N ILE A 789 -25.43 -20.15 42.46
CA ILE A 789 -26.73 -19.56 42.78
C ILE A 789 -27.83 -20.25 41.95
N ASP A 790 -29.07 -20.13 42.43
CA ASP A 790 -30.22 -20.61 41.69
C ASP A 790 -30.70 -19.63 40.62
N ARG A 791 -31.62 -20.12 39.80
CA ARG A 791 -32.21 -19.32 38.69
C ARG A 791 -32.94 -18.07 39.20
N ALA A 792 -33.66 -18.15 40.33
CA ALA A 792 -34.45 -17.08 40.89
C ALA A 792 -33.54 -15.94 41.41
N THR A 793 -32.50 -16.32 42.12
CA THR A 793 -31.47 -15.38 42.63
C THR A 793 -30.75 -14.66 41.48
N TRP A 794 -30.43 -15.38 40.38
CA TRP A 794 -29.84 -14.76 39.19
C TRP A 794 -30.74 -13.70 38.58
N PHE A 795 -32.00 -13.98 38.39
CA PHE A 795 -32.95 -13.01 37.82
C PHE A 795 -33.21 -11.84 38.79
N ALA A 796 -33.20 -12.03 40.11
CA ALA A 796 -33.29 -10.96 41.10
C ALA A 796 -32.04 -10.02 41.02
N MET A 797 -30.84 -10.59 40.93
CA MET A 797 -29.61 -9.82 40.77
C MET A 797 -29.59 -9.00 39.51
N ARG A 798 -29.99 -9.57 38.37
CA ARG A 798 -30.09 -8.88 37.09
C ARG A 798 -31.11 -7.75 37.09
N ARG A 799 -32.22 -7.91 37.80
CA ARG A 799 -33.24 -6.87 37.96
C ARG A 799 -32.71 -5.69 38.80
N LEU A 800 -31.96 -5.96 39.84
CA LEU A 800 -31.30 -4.93 40.67
C LEU A 800 -30.20 -4.20 39.88
N GLU A 801 -29.50 -4.89 39.03
CA GLU A 801 -28.49 -4.29 38.15
C GLU A 801 -29.11 -3.37 37.12
N THR A 802 -30.20 -3.77 36.44
CA THR A 802 -30.92 -2.95 35.47
C THR A 802 -31.58 -1.71 36.08
N THR A 803 -31.97 -1.78 37.37
CA THR A 803 -32.52 -0.61 38.10
C THR A 803 -31.43 0.27 38.71
N GLY A 804 -30.14 -0.06 38.55
CA GLY A 804 -29.03 0.69 39.09
C GLY A 804 -28.86 0.55 40.65
N MET A 805 -29.61 -0.36 41.25
CA MET A 805 -29.51 -0.63 42.71
C MET A 805 -28.34 -1.56 43.06
N LEU A 806 -27.86 -2.33 42.08
CA LEU A 806 -26.68 -3.18 42.20
C LEU A 806 -25.73 -2.85 41.05
N LYS A 807 -24.48 -2.53 41.37
CA LYS A 807 -23.41 -2.38 40.39
C LYS A 807 -22.46 -3.56 40.52
N LEU A 808 -22.52 -4.50 39.62
CA LEU A 808 -21.56 -5.58 39.56
C LEU A 808 -20.20 -4.99 39.11
N ALA A 809 -19.11 -5.42 39.71
CA ALA A 809 -17.78 -4.87 39.47
C ALA A 809 -17.42 -4.88 37.98
N GLU A 810 -16.87 -3.77 37.50
CA GLU A 810 -16.38 -3.60 36.13
C GLU A 810 -15.12 -4.46 35.93
N GLY A 811 -15.27 -5.70 35.50
CA GLY A 811 -14.19 -6.60 35.13
C GLY A 811 -14.54 -7.36 33.83
N SER A 812 -13.52 -7.88 33.16
CA SER A 812 -13.76 -8.72 31.97
C SER A 812 -14.55 -9.97 32.36
N ILE A 813 -15.74 -10.14 31.78
CA ILE A 813 -16.58 -11.32 31.98
C ILE A 813 -16.30 -12.30 30.86
N ARG A 814 -15.98 -13.56 31.20
CA ARG A 814 -15.83 -14.66 30.24
C ARG A 814 -16.96 -15.66 30.47
N VAL A 815 -17.85 -15.79 29.52
CA VAL A 815 -18.92 -16.80 29.58
C VAL A 815 -18.36 -18.15 29.15
N LEU A 816 -18.39 -19.14 30.03
CA LEU A 816 -17.90 -20.50 29.80
C LEU A 816 -18.98 -21.47 29.36
N HIS A 817 -20.22 -21.22 29.82
CA HIS A 817 -21.43 -22.00 29.41
C HIS A 817 -22.68 -21.13 29.51
N ARG A 818 -23.61 -21.30 28.59
CA ARG A 818 -24.97 -20.71 28.66
C ARG A 818 -25.97 -21.66 28.00
N ALA A 819 -27.01 -22.01 28.72
CA ALA A 819 -28.11 -22.87 28.20
C ALA A 819 -29.01 -22.07 27.23
N SER A 820 -29.58 -22.74 26.23
CA SER A 820 -30.47 -22.13 25.22
C SER A 820 -31.72 -21.49 25.80
N GLU A 821 -32.19 -21.91 26.96
CA GLU A 821 -33.33 -21.34 27.66
C GLU A 821 -33.10 -19.95 28.22
N LEU A 822 -31.83 -19.61 28.54
CA LEU A 822 -31.44 -18.27 28.96
C LEU A 822 -31.17 -17.34 27.79
N THR A 823 -31.07 -17.85 26.54
CA THR A 823 -30.86 -17.06 25.35
C THR A 823 -32.13 -16.40 24.83
N ALA A 824 -33.30 -16.96 25.05
CA ALA A 824 -34.58 -16.39 24.58
C ALA A 824 -34.92 -15.07 25.32
N ASP A 825 -34.70 -14.99 26.64
CA ASP A 825 -34.93 -13.79 27.42
C ASP A 825 -33.82 -12.72 27.25
N HIS A 826 -32.62 -13.16 26.87
CA HIS A 826 -31.48 -12.25 26.61
C HIS A 826 -31.55 -11.59 25.22
N ALA A 827 -32.15 -12.22 24.25
CA ALA A 827 -32.30 -11.64 22.92
C ALA A 827 -33.08 -10.32 22.96
N ALA A 828 -34.08 -10.23 23.80
CA ALA A 828 -34.84 -9.00 24.01
C ALA A 828 -34.04 -7.92 24.76
N GLY A 829 -33.22 -8.28 25.73
CA GLY A 829 -32.33 -7.36 26.45
C GLY A 829 -31.17 -6.84 25.60
N ASP A 830 -30.55 -7.69 24.82
CA ASP A 830 -29.46 -7.33 23.89
C ASP A 830 -30.00 -6.47 22.71
N GLN A 831 -31.21 -6.74 22.26
CA GLN A 831 -31.90 -5.94 21.25
C GLN A 831 -32.18 -4.52 21.74
N ALA A 832 -32.69 -4.38 22.98
CA ALA A 832 -32.94 -3.09 23.60
C ALA A 832 -31.62 -2.33 23.91
N GLY A 833 -30.58 -3.02 24.36
CA GLY A 833 -29.27 -2.42 24.58
C GLY A 833 -28.65 -1.91 23.29
N ARG A 834 -28.73 -2.68 22.21
CA ARG A 834 -28.24 -2.33 20.89
C ARG A 834 -29.05 -1.18 20.25
N ALA A 835 -30.35 -1.17 20.42
CA ALA A 835 -31.21 -0.05 20.00
C ALA A 835 -30.82 1.25 20.72
N SER A 836 -30.56 1.19 22.02
CA SER A 836 -30.12 2.34 22.82
C SER A 836 -28.74 2.87 22.38
N GLU A 837 -27.78 2.01 22.08
CA GLU A 837 -26.47 2.41 21.56
C GLU A 837 -26.56 3.10 20.19
N LEU A 838 -27.34 2.56 19.27
CA LEU A 838 -27.59 3.15 17.97
C LEU A 838 -28.31 4.50 18.07
N HIS A 839 -29.18 4.67 19.04
CA HIS A 839 -29.84 5.96 19.32
C HIS A 839 -28.85 7.01 19.84
N LYS A 840 -27.94 6.63 20.73
CA LYS A 840 -26.86 7.51 21.21
C LYS A 840 -25.92 7.93 20.08
N GLU A 841 -25.60 7.02 19.16
CA GLU A 841 -24.78 7.32 17.99
C GLU A 841 -25.52 8.27 17.03
N ALA A 842 -26.84 8.11 16.84
CA ALA A 842 -27.66 9.04 16.09
C ALA A 842 -27.61 10.46 16.68
N GLU A 843 -27.82 10.60 18.01
CA GLU A 843 -27.74 11.89 18.69
C GLU A 843 -26.34 12.53 18.57
N ARG A 844 -25.29 11.71 18.66
CA ARG A 844 -23.91 12.19 18.47
C ARG A 844 -23.68 12.71 17.06
N SER A 845 -24.13 11.98 16.05
CA SER A 845 -24.02 12.36 14.65
C SER A 845 -24.80 13.65 14.36
N LEU A 846 -26.00 13.81 14.92
CA LEU A 846 -26.80 15.02 14.80
C LEU A 846 -26.17 16.25 15.46
N ARG A 847 -25.57 16.08 16.67
CA ARG A 847 -24.81 17.18 17.31
C ARG A 847 -23.62 17.61 16.47
N MET A 848 -22.92 16.66 15.86
CA MET A 848 -21.79 16.95 14.97
C MET A 848 -22.26 17.70 13.72
N ALA A 849 -23.37 17.26 13.10
CA ALA A 849 -23.95 17.94 11.93
C ALA A 849 -24.32 19.41 12.23
N LYS A 850 -24.90 19.68 13.42
CA LYS A 850 -25.20 21.03 13.89
C LYS A 850 -23.94 21.89 14.08
N VAL A 851 -22.89 21.34 14.67
CA VAL A 851 -21.60 22.03 14.87
C VAL A 851 -20.96 22.37 13.51
N LEU A 852 -20.95 21.46 12.55
CA LEU A 852 -20.40 21.71 11.22
C LEU A 852 -21.21 22.76 10.45
N ALA A 853 -22.53 22.69 10.51
CA ALA A 853 -23.39 23.68 9.86
C ALA A 853 -23.21 25.10 10.40
N THR A 854 -23.01 25.26 11.74
CA THR A 854 -22.78 26.57 12.39
C THR A 854 -21.32 27.03 12.31
N GLY A 855 -20.36 26.11 12.15
CA GLY A 855 -18.91 26.38 12.08
C GLY A 855 -18.37 26.74 10.70
N GLY A 856 -19.23 26.92 9.68
CA GLY A 856 -18.80 27.27 8.31
C GLY A 856 -18.48 26.06 7.41
N PHE A 857 -18.71 24.83 7.86
CA PHE A 857 -18.53 23.58 7.11
C PHE A 857 -19.88 22.94 6.73
N ALA A 858 -20.78 23.76 6.24
CA ALA A 858 -22.15 23.35 5.92
C ALA A 858 -22.21 22.22 4.87
N GLU A 859 -21.24 22.13 3.99
CA GLU A 859 -21.16 21.10 2.94
C GLU A 859 -20.97 19.67 3.49
N GLU A 860 -20.47 19.51 4.73
CA GLU A 860 -20.26 18.20 5.37
C GLU A 860 -21.44 17.74 6.21
N ALA A 861 -22.35 18.65 6.56
CA ALA A 861 -23.52 18.34 7.40
C ALA A 861 -24.50 17.32 6.75
N PRO A 862 -24.77 17.31 5.44
CA PRO A 862 -25.69 16.37 4.79
C PRO A 862 -25.37 14.90 5.04
N MET A 863 -24.09 14.55 5.02
CA MET A 863 -23.63 13.16 5.24
C MET A 863 -23.93 12.70 6.68
N LEU A 864 -23.74 13.58 7.66
CA LEU A 864 -24.02 13.27 9.06
C LEU A 864 -25.52 13.23 9.35
N ILE A 865 -26.32 14.03 8.66
CA ILE A 865 -27.79 13.98 8.72
C ILE A 865 -28.28 12.64 8.18
N ALA A 866 -27.77 12.19 7.04
CA ALA A 866 -28.13 10.90 6.46
C ALA A 866 -27.72 9.74 7.38
N LYS A 867 -26.54 9.80 7.99
CA LYS A 867 -26.08 8.83 9.01
C LYS A 867 -27.00 8.81 10.22
N THR A 868 -27.43 9.97 10.72
CA THR A 868 -28.36 10.09 11.86
C THR A 868 -29.66 9.34 11.60
N ILE A 869 -30.28 9.57 10.45
CA ILE A 869 -31.52 8.90 10.07
C ILE A 869 -31.33 7.40 9.89
N GLY A 870 -30.23 7.00 9.28
CA GLY A 870 -29.83 5.59 9.13
C GLY A 870 -29.65 4.87 10.48
N CYS A 871 -29.03 5.53 11.47
CA CYS A 871 -28.87 4.98 12.83
C CYS A 871 -30.20 4.87 13.58
N ILE A 872 -31.13 5.82 13.43
CA ILE A 872 -32.47 5.75 14.03
C ILE A 872 -33.27 4.59 13.43
N ALA A 873 -33.23 4.43 12.11
CA ALA A 873 -33.90 3.32 11.45
C ALA A 873 -33.28 1.96 11.87
N ALA A 874 -31.97 1.90 12.02
CA ALA A 874 -31.28 0.72 12.54
C ALA A 874 -31.63 0.43 14.00
N ALA A 875 -31.81 1.47 14.84
CA ALA A 875 -32.27 1.32 16.22
C ALA A 875 -33.67 0.71 16.27
N LYS A 876 -34.56 1.15 15.39
CA LYS A 876 -35.91 0.56 15.26
C LYS A 876 -35.91 -0.88 14.79
N LEU A 877 -35.08 -1.21 13.79
CA LEU A 877 -34.91 -2.60 13.33
C LEU A 877 -34.30 -3.48 14.43
N ALA A 878 -33.36 -2.94 15.22
CA ALA A 878 -32.80 -3.66 16.36
C ALA A 878 -33.85 -3.95 17.43
N ALA A 879 -34.68 -2.97 17.76
CA ALA A 879 -35.80 -3.13 18.71
C ALA A 879 -36.83 -4.15 18.22
N LEU A 880 -37.03 -4.27 16.88
CA LEU A 880 -37.93 -5.26 16.27
C LEU A 880 -37.28 -6.65 16.08
N GLY A 881 -35.98 -6.76 16.32
CA GLY A 881 -35.23 -8.00 16.07
C GLY A 881 -34.92 -8.27 14.60
N GLU A 882 -35.09 -7.28 13.74
CA GLU A 882 -34.94 -7.40 12.28
C GLU A 882 -33.60 -6.85 11.76
N LEU A 883 -32.75 -6.30 12.64
CA LEU A 883 -31.43 -5.76 12.24
C LEU A 883 -30.40 -6.89 12.05
N ALA A 884 -29.74 -6.93 10.90
CA ALA A 884 -28.67 -7.88 10.64
C ALA A 884 -27.52 -7.74 11.64
N ALA A 885 -26.86 -8.85 11.96
CA ALA A 885 -25.70 -8.85 12.86
C ALA A 885 -24.58 -7.97 12.30
N GLY A 886 -24.08 -7.01 13.12
CA GLY A 886 -23.02 -6.08 12.75
C GLY A 886 -23.46 -4.81 12.00
N ALA A 887 -24.72 -4.69 11.56
CA ALA A 887 -25.20 -3.48 10.90
C ALA A 887 -25.30 -2.29 11.88
N VAL A 888 -24.80 -1.13 11.48
CA VAL A 888 -24.80 0.12 12.26
C VAL A 888 -25.80 1.14 11.70
N THR A 889 -26.18 1.00 10.43
CA THR A 889 -27.17 1.86 9.77
C THR A 889 -28.13 1.00 8.94
N ALA A 890 -29.38 1.45 8.81
CA ALA A 890 -30.35 0.79 7.95
C ALA A 890 -30.14 1.18 6.47
N THR A 891 -30.46 0.26 5.59
CA THR A 891 -30.48 0.54 4.15
C THR A 891 -31.69 1.40 3.77
N PRO A 892 -31.67 2.13 2.64
CA PRO A 892 -32.80 2.93 2.18
C PRO A 892 -34.09 2.14 1.94
N ALA A 893 -33.96 0.86 1.56
CA ALA A 893 -35.14 -0.02 1.40
C ALA A 893 -35.77 -0.36 2.75
N GLN A 894 -34.94 -0.69 3.76
CA GLN A 894 -35.40 -0.94 5.13
C GLN A 894 -36.03 0.32 5.77
N LEU A 895 -35.48 1.48 5.49
CA LEU A 895 -36.03 2.73 5.99
C LEU A 895 -37.40 3.02 5.40
N ARG A 896 -37.61 2.82 4.10
CA ARG A 896 -38.91 2.94 3.46
C ARG A 896 -39.94 1.96 4.05
N ASP A 897 -39.55 0.71 4.22
CA ASP A 897 -40.39 -0.31 4.81
C ASP A 897 -40.83 0.06 6.25
N LEU A 898 -39.92 0.63 7.06
CA LEU A 898 -40.28 1.15 8.40
C LEU A 898 -41.25 2.32 8.38
N VAL A 899 -41.13 3.20 7.39
CA VAL A 899 -42.07 4.32 7.19
C VAL A 899 -43.42 3.79 6.73
N ASP A 900 -43.45 2.86 5.77
CA ASP A 900 -44.69 2.25 5.26
C ASP A 900 -45.45 1.47 6.34
N ARG A 901 -44.72 0.85 7.30
CA ARG A 901 -45.30 0.20 8.50
C ARG A 901 -45.72 1.19 9.59
N GLY A 902 -45.45 2.49 9.43
CA GLY A 902 -45.71 3.52 10.47
C GLY A 902 -44.76 3.45 11.66
N ALA A 903 -43.67 2.71 11.57
CA ALA A 903 -42.67 2.58 12.63
C ALA A 903 -41.68 3.77 12.67
N LEU A 904 -41.59 4.53 11.60
CA LEU A 904 -40.82 5.79 11.50
C LEU A 904 -41.69 6.89 10.91
N PRO A 905 -41.48 8.16 11.31
CA PRO A 905 -42.18 9.32 10.72
C PRO A 905 -41.89 9.43 9.21
N ALA A 906 -42.89 9.79 8.42
CA ALA A 906 -42.78 10.01 6.96
C ALA A 906 -41.67 11.05 6.63
N GLN A 907 -41.41 11.99 7.55
CA GLN A 907 -40.35 12.98 7.43
C GLN A 907 -38.95 12.35 7.32
N ALA A 908 -38.70 11.17 7.89
CA ALA A 908 -37.40 10.48 7.78
C ALA A 908 -37.08 10.11 6.33
N ALA A 909 -38.08 9.61 5.58
CA ALA A 909 -37.92 9.25 4.17
C ALA A 909 -37.75 10.49 3.27
N THR A 910 -38.51 11.56 3.52
CA THR A 910 -38.40 12.81 2.75
C THR A 910 -37.09 13.52 2.99
N THR A 911 -36.59 13.56 4.23
CA THR A 911 -35.31 14.15 4.57
C THR A 911 -34.15 13.37 3.93
N LEU A 912 -34.24 12.05 3.92
CA LEU A 912 -33.19 11.23 3.27
C LEU A 912 -33.24 11.38 1.75
N ALA A 913 -34.42 11.47 1.14
CA ALA A 913 -34.56 11.65 -0.30
C ALA A 913 -33.95 12.97 -0.80
N SER A 914 -33.99 14.04 0.02
CA SER A 914 -33.41 15.35 -0.28
C SER A 914 -31.83 15.33 -0.21
N LEU A 915 -31.26 14.31 0.37
CA LEU A 915 -29.83 14.15 0.55
C LEU A 915 -29.16 13.20 -0.45
N TRP A 916 -29.93 12.61 -1.39
CA TRP A 916 -29.44 11.60 -2.34
C TRP A 916 -28.65 12.22 -3.50
N PRO A 917 -27.61 11.53 -4.04
CA PRO A 917 -26.88 12.01 -5.21
C PRO A 917 -27.82 12.15 -6.42
N GLY A 918 -28.07 13.37 -6.83
CA GLY A 918 -28.99 13.74 -7.94
C GLY A 918 -29.95 14.91 -7.63
N ALA A 919 -30.08 15.29 -6.36
CA ALA A 919 -30.92 16.39 -5.91
C ALA A 919 -30.21 17.77 -5.83
N GLY A 920 -28.95 17.88 -6.31
CA GLY A 920 -28.12 19.08 -6.11
C GLY A 920 -27.59 19.21 -4.67
N ALA A 921 -26.46 19.89 -4.46
CA ALA A 921 -25.97 20.16 -3.11
C ALA A 921 -26.92 21.18 -2.42
N PRO A 922 -27.45 20.85 -1.21
CA PRO A 922 -28.38 21.77 -0.53
C PRO A 922 -27.69 23.07 -0.13
N LEU A 923 -28.38 24.21 -0.34
CA LEU A 923 -27.89 25.52 0.07
C LEU A 923 -28.00 25.69 1.60
N GLY A 924 -27.21 26.61 2.19
CA GLY A 924 -27.10 26.75 3.65
C GLY A 924 -28.44 26.92 4.39
N SER A 925 -29.48 27.56 3.78
CA SER A 925 -30.85 27.64 4.32
C SER A 925 -31.55 26.29 4.32
N GLU A 926 -31.37 25.47 3.31
CA GLU A 926 -31.95 24.12 3.21
C GLU A 926 -31.34 23.16 4.23
N ILE A 927 -30.06 23.32 4.55
CA ILE A 927 -29.39 22.51 5.58
C ILE A 927 -29.96 22.78 6.96
N ALA A 928 -30.33 24.04 7.28
CA ALA A 928 -30.98 24.38 8.53
C ALA A 928 -32.39 23.74 8.66
N GLU A 929 -33.13 23.67 7.57
CA GLU A 929 -34.44 22.98 7.52
C GLU A 929 -34.30 21.47 7.67
N LEU A 930 -33.30 20.87 7.01
CA LEU A 930 -32.99 19.44 7.11
C LEU A 930 -32.54 19.06 8.54
N LEU A 931 -31.76 19.90 9.21
CA LEU A 931 -31.38 19.69 10.61
C LEU A 931 -32.61 19.77 11.55
N ALA A 932 -33.47 20.74 11.33
CA ALA A 932 -34.72 20.88 12.11
C ALA A 932 -35.68 19.71 11.89
N ALA A 933 -35.76 19.19 10.65
CA ALA A 933 -36.57 18.00 10.33
C ALA A 933 -35.98 16.74 11.01
N THR A 934 -34.64 16.60 10.96
CA THR A 934 -33.95 15.47 11.59
C THR A 934 -34.09 15.50 13.12
N ASP A 935 -34.01 16.68 13.75
CA ASP A 935 -34.24 16.84 15.18
C ASP A 935 -35.64 16.35 15.60
N ARG A 936 -36.70 16.66 14.79
CA ARG A 936 -38.03 16.17 15.04
C ARG A 936 -38.14 14.66 14.94
N VAL A 937 -37.52 14.06 13.94
CA VAL A 937 -37.46 12.59 13.77
C VAL A 937 -36.79 11.93 14.98
N VAL A 938 -35.66 12.49 15.46
CA VAL A 938 -34.96 11.98 16.65
C VAL A 938 -35.86 12.08 17.89
N ALA A 939 -36.50 13.23 18.12
CA ALA A 939 -37.37 13.49 19.28
C ALA A 939 -38.64 12.60 19.28
N GLU A 940 -39.30 12.41 18.14
CA GLU A 940 -40.47 11.55 18.02
C GLU A 940 -40.13 10.08 18.28
N CYS A 941 -38.97 9.60 17.79
CA CYS A 941 -38.52 8.23 18.02
C CYS A 941 -38.17 7.97 19.49
N ARG A 942 -37.65 8.97 20.21
CA ARG A 942 -37.33 8.86 21.64
C ARG A 942 -38.57 8.75 22.52
N GLY A 943 -39.63 9.54 22.23
CA GLY A 943 -40.89 9.51 22.99
C GLY A 943 -41.65 8.19 22.87
N VAL A 944 -41.54 7.52 21.74
CA VAL A 944 -42.18 6.19 21.52
C VAL A 944 -41.43 5.08 22.27
N GLU A 945 -40.10 5.15 22.42
CA GLU A 945 -39.33 4.16 23.17
C GLU A 945 -39.61 4.23 24.68
N GLU A 946 -39.73 5.42 25.27
CA GLU A 946 -40.08 5.57 26.68
C GLU A 946 -41.47 5.01 26.96
N ALA A 947 -42.42 5.20 26.07
CA ALA A 947 -43.79 4.64 26.17
C ALA A 947 -43.80 3.10 26.00
N THR A 948 -42.95 2.56 25.12
CA THR A 948 -42.88 1.10 24.83
C THR A 948 -42.17 0.36 25.98
N VAL A 949 -41.16 0.96 26.58
CA VAL A 949 -40.47 0.41 27.76
C VAL A 949 -41.38 0.39 28.98
N VAL A 950 -42.14 1.44 29.20
CA VAL A 950 -43.18 1.51 30.26
C VAL A 950 -44.30 0.49 30.03
N SER A 951 -44.73 0.30 28.77
CA SER A 951 -45.75 -0.71 28.41
C SER A 951 -45.22 -2.14 28.58
N ALA A 952 -43.99 -2.43 28.17
CA ALA A 952 -43.37 -3.75 28.33
C ALA A 952 -43.16 -4.09 29.82
N ILE A 953 -42.79 -3.09 30.64
CA ILE A 953 -42.68 -3.24 32.09
C ILE A 953 -44.06 -3.54 32.72
N ASN A 954 -45.12 -2.86 32.29
CA ASN A 954 -46.46 -3.09 32.80
C ASN A 954 -47.05 -4.46 32.35
N VAL A 955 -46.71 -4.94 31.15
CA VAL A 955 -47.12 -6.29 30.67
C VAL A 955 -46.36 -7.38 31.39
N ALA A 956 -45.05 -7.17 31.72
CA ALA A 956 -44.26 -8.11 32.50
C ALA A 956 -44.71 -8.17 33.97
N VAL A 957 -45.09 -7.02 34.56
CA VAL A 957 -45.66 -6.95 35.94
C VAL A 957 -47.07 -7.56 35.98
N GLY A 958 -47.87 -7.43 34.94
CA GLY A 958 -49.25 -8.03 34.86
C GLY A 958 -49.23 -9.56 34.68
N ARG A 959 -48.22 -10.15 34.10
CA ARG A 959 -48.08 -11.64 33.95
C ARG A 959 -47.62 -12.36 35.20
N VAL A 960 -46.97 -11.68 36.16
CA VAL A 960 -46.54 -12.28 37.44
C VAL A 960 -47.66 -12.28 38.48
N ALA A 961 -48.75 -11.53 38.28
CA ALA A 961 -49.87 -11.42 39.23
C ALA A 961 -51.02 -12.39 38.96
N VAL A 962 -50.98 -13.29 37.96
CA VAL A 962 -52.05 -14.21 37.56
C VAL A 962 -51.62 -15.69 37.61
N GLY A 963 -50.46 -15.99 38.16
CA GLY A 963 -49.90 -17.34 38.22
C GLY A 963 -49.81 -17.98 39.60
N ASP A 964 -50.49 -17.48 40.65
CA ASP A 964 -50.62 -18.14 41.94
C ASP A 964 -51.97 -17.83 42.55
N ILE A 965 -52.95 -18.64 42.23
CA ILE A 965 -54.05 -19.15 43.06
C ILE A 965 -54.39 -20.53 42.53
#